data_7075703e40bfd09cc2001a741ff2872a
#
_entry.id   7075703e40bfd09cc2001a741ff2872a
#
_cell.length_a   1.000
_cell.length_b   1.000
_cell.length_c   1.000
_cell.angle_alpha   90.00
_cell.angle_beta   90.00
_cell.angle_gamma   90.00
#
_symmetry.space_group_name_H-M   'P 1'
#
loop_
_entity.id
_entity.type
_entity.pdbx_description
1 polymer ?
#
loop_
_entity_poly.entity_id
_entity_poly.type
_entity_poly.pdbx_seq_one_letter_code
_entity_poly.pdbx_strand_id
1 'polypeptide(L)'
;MPRTYSLSRYILPALLLLFFLSGLILLRKFYVQNTILVPAEGGTYIEGSVGQLQPLMPWFTVKNDVNRDIVSLVFSGLQKYNPSTGKIEDDLATLTVSDNKKIFTIELLENLYWHDSTLESPHPVTADDVIYTFTTIQDEDFSNSLLRQNFLGVEIDKLSDRKVRFSLVEPYRFFASNLTIGLLPDGAFEGVPISKLDQALDFGFNPIGAGPYKFKGMVQTELSTEVTLERFPRMFGDEFHLERAIFRIFPDYTTLLSDIRNLDGVRLVPRNDQGDPIIPKNFTAAQYTLPQYVALFFNVNNPVLQDLKLRLGLQLGTNKQAIVDSINEKIIIDTPLLEIDTSDWRYQFDSNSAQGALFSSDWHLPQKVRLQRALEQREVNAVGALQVEPIAYLATGAALILTGSTLDTDEGSTLNDVLLEPHPSMTGAWIVALPTNGQTGSILPGENLLKLVDSKGNAIDSAYLWRTTNSKSFKRAAEEQRLLAHFIESRDGSVPFEDRITTADLYIEDGMLRRRLSTDPYDIRVNDKGEKLSLRLLTTENPPQYKEIAELIKKHWEPLGVHIGIDVPKTRSKFEEKLIDRDYDILLFGQSLLDNLDSYAYWHSSNMQQFTDKRSDLRIDAYNLSQYSSLEADSLLELIRKSDTDEELQESLDELDEVLKQDVPAIFLYSPLYTFAYVKNLQGVELGSPSLHSDRFLTLQRWF
;
A
#
# COMPACT_ATOMS: atom_id res chain seq x y z
N MET A 1 83.26 5.06 -27.83
CA MET A 1 82.93 4.49 -26.50
C MET A 1 81.54 4.98 -26.13
N PRO A 2 80.58 4.15 -25.97
CA PRO A 2 79.25 4.59 -25.55
C PRO A 2 79.26 4.86 -24.04
N ARG A 3 78.84 6.04 -23.63
CA ARG A 3 78.65 6.41 -22.23
C ARG A 3 77.51 5.56 -21.63
N THR A 4 77.86 4.60 -20.79
CA THR A 4 76.95 3.90 -19.93
C THR A 4 76.39 4.86 -18.87
N TYR A 5 75.19 5.34 -19.06
CA TYR A 5 74.50 6.09 -18.00
C TYR A 5 74.18 5.10 -16.90
N SER A 6 74.83 5.27 -15.74
CA SER A 6 74.60 4.39 -14.60
C SER A 6 73.21 4.60 -14.04
N LEU A 7 72.33 3.60 -14.17
CA LEU A 7 70.97 3.54 -13.66
C LEU A 7 70.90 3.92 -12.15
N SER A 8 72.04 3.69 -11.41
CA SER A 8 72.16 3.98 -9.99
C SER A 8 71.94 5.46 -9.61
N ARG A 9 72.15 6.40 -10.56
CA ARG A 9 71.99 7.84 -10.32
C ARG A 9 70.50 8.27 -10.18
N TYR A 10 69.57 7.44 -10.66
CA TYR A 10 68.14 7.72 -10.61
C TYR A 10 67.39 6.88 -9.55
N ILE A 11 68.00 5.79 -9.06
CA ILE A 11 67.41 4.91 -8.03
C ILE A 11 67.23 5.62 -6.69
N LEU A 12 68.26 6.35 -6.24
CA LEU A 12 68.20 7.07 -4.96
C LEU A 12 67.13 8.17 -4.94
N PRO A 13 67.02 9.08 -5.95
CA PRO A 13 65.96 10.07 -5.98
C PRO A 13 64.56 9.44 -6.18
N ALA A 14 64.43 8.32 -6.91
CA ALA A 14 63.16 7.59 -7.03
C ALA A 14 62.75 6.95 -5.68
N LEU A 15 63.66 6.37 -4.94
CA LEU A 15 63.39 5.84 -3.59
C LEU A 15 63.01 6.93 -2.60
N LEU A 16 63.71 8.10 -2.65
CA LEU A 16 63.35 9.27 -1.83
C LEU A 16 61.97 9.82 -2.18
N LEU A 17 61.60 9.87 -3.45
CA LEU A 17 60.28 10.29 -3.90
C LEU A 17 59.22 9.31 -3.41
N LEU A 18 59.46 8.01 -3.50
CA LEU A 18 58.55 6.95 -3.04
C LEU A 18 58.39 7.00 -1.51
N PHE A 19 59.48 7.23 -0.77
CA PHE A 19 59.44 7.44 0.68
C PHE A 19 58.67 8.68 1.07
N PHE A 20 58.82 9.78 0.35
CA PHE A 20 58.06 11.02 0.58
C PHE A 20 56.60 10.87 0.27
N LEU A 21 56.24 10.21 -0.85
CA LEU A 21 54.87 9.86 -1.21
C LEU A 21 54.22 8.93 -0.18
N SER A 22 54.93 7.90 0.25
CA SER A 22 54.43 7.00 1.31
C SER A 22 54.24 7.72 2.66
N GLY A 23 55.15 8.64 3.00
CA GLY A 23 55.04 9.50 4.18
C GLY A 23 53.80 10.42 4.10
N LEU A 24 53.53 11.02 2.94
CA LEU A 24 52.31 11.83 2.70
C LEU A 24 51.03 11.00 2.80
N ILE A 25 51.04 9.77 2.27
CA ILE A 25 49.91 8.85 2.37
C ILE A 25 49.64 8.45 3.83
N LEU A 26 50.72 8.15 4.58
CA LEU A 26 50.60 7.81 5.99
C LEU A 26 50.14 8.99 6.84
N LEU A 27 50.66 10.19 6.59
CA LEU A 27 50.20 11.43 7.23
C LEU A 27 48.73 11.72 6.94
N ARG A 28 48.32 11.58 5.69
CA ARG A 28 46.91 11.71 5.32
C ARG A 28 46.04 10.67 6.03
N LYS A 29 46.46 9.40 6.05
CA LYS A 29 45.76 8.34 6.75
C LYS A 29 45.65 8.60 8.25
N PHE A 30 46.77 9.03 8.88
CA PHE A 30 46.78 9.42 10.27
C PHE A 30 45.89 10.61 10.57
N TYR A 31 45.90 11.65 9.71
CA TYR A 31 45.02 12.80 9.83
C TYR A 31 43.55 12.38 9.75
N VAL A 32 43.17 11.62 8.72
CA VAL A 32 41.76 11.13 8.52
C VAL A 32 41.29 10.22 9.66
N GLN A 33 42.22 9.40 10.23
CA GLN A 33 41.85 8.50 11.33
C GLN A 33 41.75 9.20 12.71
N ASN A 34 42.37 10.35 12.89
CA ASN A 34 42.45 11.06 14.19
C ASN A 34 41.70 12.40 14.17
N THR A 35 41.03 12.72 13.08
CA THR A 35 40.13 13.89 12.99
C THR A 35 38.71 13.45 12.89
N ILE A 36 37.83 14.09 13.62
CA ILE A 36 36.37 13.98 13.47
C ILE A 36 35.88 15.26 12.83
N LEU A 37 34.92 15.11 11.91
CA LEU A 37 34.16 16.23 11.39
C LEU A 37 33.25 16.73 12.50
N VAL A 38 33.34 18.02 12.81
CA VAL A 38 32.41 18.68 13.73
C VAL A 38 31.53 19.62 12.93
N PRO A 39 30.22 19.78 13.30
CA PRO A 39 29.34 20.72 12.66
C PRO A 39 29.97 22.12 12.67
N ALA A 40 29.89 22.80 11.53
CA ALA A 40 30.22 24.22 11.42
C ALA A 40 28.90 25.00 11.25
N GLU A 41 28.81 26.13 11.93
CA GLU A 41 27.66 27.02 11.73
C GLU A 41 27.73 27.73 10.38
N GLY A 42 26.56 27.91 9.76
CA GLY A 42 26.40 28.61 8.48
C GLY A 42 26.13 27.66 7.32
N GLY A 43 26.28 28.19 6.10
CA GLY A 43 26.03 27.44 4.88
C GLY A 43 24.58 27.51 4.40
N THR A 44 24.40 27.00 3.18
CA THR A 44 23.11 26.95 2.51
C THR A 44 22.89 25.56 1.98
N TYR A 45 21.74 24.99 2.25
CA TYR A 45 21.28 23.73 1.69
C TYR A 45 20.26 24.00 0.60
N ILE A 46 20.39 23.36 -0.57
CA ILE A 46 19.52 23.55 -1.72
C ILE A 46 18.82 22.23 -2.06
N GLU A 47 17.53 22.18 -1.82
CA GLU A 47 16.67 21.03 -2.15
C GLU A 47 16.00 21.20 -3.50
N GLY A 48 16.05 20.19 -4.35
CA GLY A 48 15.30 20.10 -5.60
C GLY A 48 14.05 19.22 -5.48
N SER A 49 12.91 19.72 -5.92
CA SER A 49 11.68 18.94 -6.00
C SER A 49 10.88 19.25 -7.25
N VAL A 50 10.03 18.33 -7.70
CA VAL A 50 9.13 18.53 -8.84
C VAL A 50 7.72 18.78 -8.34
N GLY A 51 7.05 19.78 -8.88
CA GLY A 51 5.67 20.13 -8.53
C GLY A 51 5.35 21.59 -8.71
N GLN A 52 4.39 22.08 -7.98
CA GLN A 52 3.95 23.46 -7.98
C GLN A 52 3.80 23.97 -6.55
N LEU A 53 4.33 25.18 -6.32
CA LEU A 53 4.12 25.88 -5.06
C LEU A 53 2.67 26.37 -4.98
N GLN A 54 2.03 26.09 -3.87
CA GLN A 54 0.71 26.60 -3.48
C GLN A 54 0.86 27.48 -2.23
N PRO A 55 -0.17 28.21 -1.76
CA PRO A 55 -0.12 28.94 -0.52
C PRO A 55 0.36 28.05 0.65
N LEU A 56 1.35 28.53 1.40
CA LEU A 56 1.99 27.79 2.50
C LEU A 56 1.13 27.88 3.76
N MET A 57 0.30 26.87 3.98
CA MET A 57 -0.66 26.81 5.07
C MET A 57 -0.60 25.46 5.77
N PRO A 58 -0.36 25.38 7.08
CA PRO A 58 -0.26 24.11 7.80
C PRO A 58 -1.55 23.28 7.75
N TRP A 59 -2.71 23.91 7.63
CA TRP A 59 -4.01 23.24 7.56
C TRP A 59 -4.30 22.49 6.24
N PHE A 60 -3.58 22.82 5.13
CA PHE A 60 -3.91 22.35 3.78
C PHE A 60 -2.77 21.64 3.05
N THR A 61 -1.75 21.20 3.78
CA THR A 61 -0.54 20.58 3.18
C THR A 61 -0.72 19.14 2.74
N VAL A 62 -1.78 18.46 3.14
CA VAL A 62 -1.97 17.01 2.94
C VAL A 62 -1.87 16.58 1.47
N LYS A 63 -2.26 17.45 0.53
CA LYS A 63 -2.32 17.16 -0.90
C LYS A 63 -1.09 17.64 -1.71
N ASN A 64 -0.13 18.32 -1.07
CA ASN A 64 1.02 18.91 -1.76
C ASN A 64 2.32 18.73 -0.97
N ASP A 65 3.12 17.76 -1.40
CA ASP A 65 4.40 17.42 -0.75
C ASP A 65 5.42 18.55 -0.80
N VAL A 66 5.44 19.36 -1.89
CA VAL A 66 6.34 20.51 -2.00
C VAL A 66 6.05 21.54 -0.91
N ASN A 67 4.76 21.85 -0.72
CA ASN A 67 4.35 22.74 0.35
C ASN A 67 4.66 22.17 1.73
N ARG A 68 4.43 20.87 1.92
CA ARG A 68 4.66 20.19 3.20
C ARG A 68 6.11 20.28 3.64
N ASP A 69 7.06 20.11 2.71
CA ASP A 69 8.50 20.25 2.96
C ASP A 69 8.83 21.64 3.52
N ILE A 70 8.27 22.69 2.94
CA ILE A 70 8.52 24.08 3.37
C ILE A 70 7.79 24.38 4.69
N VAL A 71 6.52 23.98 4.77
CA VAL A 71 5.67 24.20 5.96
C VAL A 71 6.26 23.54 7.21
N SER A 72 6.85 22.35 7.10
CA SER A 72 7.48 21.65 8.22
C SER A 72 8.67 22.40 8.84
N LEU A 73 9.28 23.33 8.11
CA LEU A 73 10.37 24.19 8.59
C LEU A 73 9.89 25.56 9.06
N VAL A 74 8.79 26.06 8.48
CA VAL A 74 8.27 27.41 8.81
C VAL A 74 7.33 27.36 10.01
N PHE A 75 6.59 26.27 10.21
CA PHE A 75 5.61 26.15 11.28
C PHE A 75 5.96 25.00 12.21
N SER A 76 5.86 25.21 13.49
CA SER A 76 5.94 24.20 14.53
C SER A 76 4.57 23.93 15.15
N GLY A 77 4.33 22.69 15.55
CA GLY A 77 3.14 22.28 16.28
C GLY A 77 3.34 22.34 17.79
N LEU A 78 2.31 22.01 18.55
CA LEU A 78 2.44 21.81 20.00
C LEU A 78 3.31 20.57 20.30
N GLN A 79 3.14 19.55 19.47
CA GLN A 79 3.89 18.31 19.48
C GLN A 79 4.55 18.11 18.12
N LYS A 80 5.54 17.22 18.02
CA LYS A 80 6.17 16.80 16.76
C LYS A 80 6.33 15.29 16.69
N TYR A 81 6.29 14.75 15.49
CA TYR A 81 6.68 13.38 15.25
C TYR A 81 8.21 13.27 15.22
N ASN A 82 8.77 12.28 15.90
CA ASN A 82 10.20 12.01 15.85
C ASN A 82 10.47 10.75 15.00
N PRO A 83 10.97 10.87 13.76
CA PRO A 83 11.21 9.72 12.89
C PRO A 83 12.30 8.75 13.41
N SER A 84 13.17 9.19 14.31
CA SER A 84 14.20 8.33 14.92
C SER A 84 13.62 7.39 15.98
N THR A 85 12.55 7.81 16.68
CA THR A 85 11.88 7.03 17.74
C THR A 85 10.55 6.45 17.30
N GLY A 86 9.95 6.98 16.21
CA GLY A 86 8.60 6.64 15.76
C GLY A 86 7.49 7.15 16.70
N LYS A 87 7.78 8.17 17.54
CA LYS A 87 6.85 8.66 18.57
C LYS A 87 6.56 10.14 18.43
N ILE A 88 5.44 10.55 19.00
CA ILE A 88 5.10 11.96 19.22
C ILE A 88 5.85 12.44 20.46
N GLU A 89 6.51 13.58 20.32
CA GLU A 89 7.31 14.22 21.36
C GLU A 89 6.95 15.71 21.49
N ASP A 90 7.34 16.32 22.59
CA ASP A 90 7.14 17.75 22.83
C ASP A 90 7.86 18.60 21.77
N ASP A 91 7.19 19.68 21.30
CA ASP A 91 7.79 20.69 20.40
C ASP A 91 7.62 22.10 21.01
N LEU A 92 6.55 22.83 20.68
CA LEU A 92 6.30 24.15 21.30
C LEU A 92 5.68 24.06 22.70
N ALA A 93 5.21 22.88 23.12
CA ALA A 93 4.54 22.71 24.41
C ALA A 93 4.85 21.34 25.02
N THR A 94 4.81 21.27 26.35
CA THR A 94 4.76 20.02 27.09
C THR A 94 3.32 19.52 27.18
N LEU A 95 3.15 18.19 27.01
CA LEU A 95 1.84 17.54 27.04
C LEU A 95 1.66 16.72 28.32
N THR A 96 0.52 16.91 28.98
CA THR A 96 0.04 16.07 30.09
C THR A 96 -1.30 15.45 29.72
N VAL A 97 -1.40 14.12 29.78
CA VAL A 97 -2.63 13.38 29.47
C VAL A 97 -3.20 12.79 30.74
N SER A 98 -4.53 12.91 30.93
CA SER A 98 -5.22 12.29 32.08
C SER A 98 -5.27 10.77 31.94
N ASP A 99 -5.41 10.06 33.06
CA ASP A 99 -5.44 8.58 33.11
C ASP A 99 -6.53 7.99 32.19
N ASN A 100 -7.66 8.67 32.03
CA ASN A 100 -8.76 8.23 31.16
C ASN A 100 -8.62 8.67 29.71
N LYS A 101 -7.48 9.24 29.32
CA LYS A 101 -7.17 9.71 27.95
C LYS A 101 -8.22 10.64 27.32
N LYS A 102 -8.99 11.36 28.14
CA LYS A 102 -10.00 12.32 27.68
C LYS A 102 -9.55 13.77 27.83
N ILE A 103 -8.57 14.06 28.68
CA ILE A 103 -8.10 15.43 28.96
C ILE A 103 -6.63 15.51 28.56
N PHE A 104 -6.33 16.39 27.61
CA PHE A 104 -5.00 16.70 27.14
C PHE A 104 -4.71 18.15 27.53
N THR A 105 -3.76 18.34 28.44
CA THR A 105 -3.36 19.69 28.92
C THR A 105 -1.98 19.98 28.34
N ILE A 106 -1.88 21.06 27.57
CA ILE A 106 -0.63 21.57 27.03
C ILE A 106 -0.18 22.80 27.80
N GLU A 107 1.13 22.94 27.97
CA GLU A 107 1.77 24.10 28.52
C GLU A 107 2.88 24.59 27.59
N LEU A 108 2.69 25.76 26.98
CA LEU A 108 3.65 26.37 26.07
C LEU A 108 5.01 26.58 26.76
N LEU A 109 6.10 26.27 26.06
CA LEU A 109 7.44 26.54 26.51
C LEU A 109 7.67 28.05 26.70
N GLU A 110 8.74 28.42 27.42
CA GLU A 110 9.08 29.83 27.62
C GLU A 110 9.83 30.38 26.38
N ASN A 111 9.70 31.69 26.19
CA ASN A 111 10.39 32.43 25.14
C ASN A 111 10.05 32.00 23.70
N LEU A 112 8.81 31.62 23.45
CA LEU A 112 8.30 31.35 22.12
C LEU A 112 7.88 32.65 21.41
N TYR A 113 8.28 32.79 20.14
CA TYR A 113 8.02 33.99 19.35
C TYR A 113 7.67 33.64 17.91
N TRP A 114 6.80 34.47 17.31
CA TRP A 114 6.54 34.45 15.89
C TRP A 114 7.69 35.04 15.04
N HIS A 115 7.80 34.66 13.79
CA HIS A 115 8.91 35.06 12.87
C HIS A 115 9.01 36.55 12.62
N ASP A 116 7.92 37.31 12.77
CA ASP A 116 7.89 38.76 12.64
C ASP A 116 8.34 39.49 13.92
N SER A 117 8.57 38.76 14.99
CA SER A 117 9.01 39.31 16.28
C SER A 117 10.37 40.00 16.16
N THR A 118 10.48 41.21 16.71
CA THR A 118 11.70 41.98 16.84
C THR A 118 12.03 42.25 18.31
N LEU A 119 13.21 42.82 18.59
CA LEU A 119 13.55 43.26 19.96
C LEU A 119 12.69 44.43 20.43
N GLU A 120 12.28 45.30 19.47
CA GLU A 120 11.51 46.49 19.73
C GLU A 120 10.01 46.19 19.80
N SER A 121 9.55 45.19 19.05
CA SER A 121 8.16 44.74 18.99
C SER A 121 8.10 43.22 19.14
N PRO A 122 8.19 42.68 20.36
CA PRO A 122 8.08 41.26 20.58
C PRO A 122 6.67 40.74 20.31
N HIS A 123 6.56 39.66 19.53
CA HIS A 123 5.31 38.97 19.22
C HIS A 123 5.42 37.54 19.78
N PRO A 124 5.00 37.32 21.05
CA PRO A 124 5.08 36.00 21.67
C PRO A 124 4.00 35.07 21.17
N VAL A 125 4.26 33.75 21.15
CA VAL A 125 3.24 32.72 20.96
C VAL A 125 2.50 32.52 22.27
N THR A 126 1.16 32.54 22.23
CA THR A 126 0.28 32.51 23.40
C THR A 126 -0.78 31.41 23.28
N ALA A 127 -1.53 31.21 24.37
CA ALA A 127 -2.69 30.33 24.38
C ALA A 127 -3.81 30.75 23.42
N ASP A 128 -3.90 32.05 23.10
CA ASP A 128 -4.91 32.54 22.15
C ASP A 128 -4.62 32.05 20.72
N ASP A 129 -3.34 31.99 20.33
CA ASP A 129 -2.92 31.40 19.04
C ASP A 129 -3.28 29.91 18.95
N VAL A 130 -3.10 29.17 20.04
CA VAL A 130 -3.50 27.75 20.11
C VAL A 130 -5.00 27.62 19.95
N ILE A 131 -5.79 28.40 20.71
CA ILE A 131 -7.25 28.36 20.60
C ILE A 131 -7.69 28.73 19.19
N TYR A 132 -7.16 29.82 18.63
CA TYR A 132 -7.45 30.26 17.27
C TYR A 132 -7.19 29.13 16.25
N THR A 133 -6.01 28.51 16.30
CA THR A 133 -5.62 27.46 15.37
C THR A 133 -6.61 26.30 15.38
N PHE A 134 -6.97 25.79 16.56
CA PHE A 134 -7.77 24.57 16.69
C PHE A 134 -9.28 24.81 16.63
N THR A 135 -9.78 25.96 17.11
CA THR A 135 -11.21 26.30 16.96
C THR A 135 -11.58 26.63 15.52
N THR A 136 -10.66 27.20 14.73
CA THR A 136 -10.86 27.39 13.28
C THR A 136 -11.04 26.07 12.56
N ILE A 137 -10.31 25.02 12.96
CA ILE A 137 -10.46 23.67 12.38
C ILE A 137 -11.85 23.08 12.66
N GLN A 138 -12.46 23.42 13.79
CA GLN A 138 -13.77 22.88 14.19
C GLN A 138 -14.95 23.50 13.43
N ASP A 139 -14.74 24.65 12.78
CA ASP A 139 -15.81 25.37 12.09
C ASP A 139 -16.44 24.54 10.96
N GLU A 140 -17.76 24.68 10.79
CA GLU A 140 -18.53 23.92 9.79
C GLU A 140 -18.10 24.22 8.35
N ASP A 141 -17.64 25.46 8.11
CA ASP A 141 -17.18 25.93 6.81
C ASP A 141 -15.70 25.58 6.51
N PHE A 142 -15.00 24.94 7.45
CA PHE A 142 -13.60 24.57 7.26
C PHE A 142 -13.44 23.47 6.19
N SER A 143 -12.70 23.76 5.13
CA SER A 143 -12.68 22.94 3.91
C SER A 143 -11.90 21.61 4.01
N ASN A 144 -11.02 21.43 5.02
CA ASN A 144 -10.35 20.17 5.28
C ASN A 144 -11.17 19.31 6.26
N SER A 145 -12.12 18.57 5.71
CA SER A 145 -13.08 17.76 6.47
C SER A 145 -12.44 16.64 7.29
N LEU A 146 -11.36 16.01 6.78
CA LEU A 146 -10.64 14.98 7.54
C LEU A 146 -10.02 15.55 8.81
N LEU A 147 -9.36 16.70 8.69
CA LEU A 147 -8.78 17.38 9.84
C LEU A 147 -9.85 17.83 10.82
N ARG A 148 -10.95 18.41 10.32
CA ARG A 148 -12.10 18.82 11.15
C ARG A 148 -12.69 17.64 11.93
N GLN A 149 -12.81 16.47 11.31
CA GLN A 149 -13.39 15.28 11.95
C GLN A 149 -12.62 14.87 13.21
N ASN A 150 -11.30 15.05 13.24
CA ASN A 150 -10.47 14.72 14.40
C ASN A 150 -10.70 15.64 15.61
N PHE A 151 -11.31 16.82 15.41
CA PHE A 151 -11.59 17.79 16.46
C PHE A 151 -13.09 17.97 16.75
N LEU A 152 -13.97 17.18 16.12
CA LEU A 152 -15.40 17.26 16.40
C LEU A 152 -15.71 16.88 17.85
N GLY A 153 -16.42 17.79 18.55
CA GLY A 153 -16.81 17.59 19.95
C GLY A 153 -15.67 17.76 20.96
N VAL A 154 -14.49 18.20 20.56
CA VAL A 154 -13.39 18.53 21.46
C VAL A 154 -13.64 19.93 22.05
N GLU A 155 -13.73 20.04 23.37
CA GLU A 155 -13.79 21.32 24.06
C GLU A 155 -12.37 21.87 24.28
N ILE A 156 -12.15 23.16 24.01
CA ILE A 156 -10.84 23.80 24.08
C ILE A 156 -10.94 24.99 25.05
N ASP A 157 -10.28 24.88 26.21
CA ASP A 157 -10.33 25.87 27.31
C ASP A 157 -8.98 26.55 27.51
N LYS A 158 -8.97 27.89 27.56
CA LYS A 158 -7.83 28.66 28.04
C LYS A 158 -7.73 28.58 29.56
N LEU A 159 -6.64 28.03 30.10
CA LEU A 159 -6.38 27.97 31.51
C LEU A 159 -5.50 29.14 31.99
N SER A 160 -4.57 29.60 31.12
CA SER A 160 -3.72 30.77 31.31
C SER A 160 -3.17 31.24 29.96
N ASP A 161 -2.35 32.29 29.90
CA ASP A 161 -1.74 32.76 28.67
C ASP A 161 -0.77 31.76 28.03
N ARG A 162 -0.39 30.69 28.75
CA ARG A 162 0.51 29.62 28.26
C ARG A 162 -0.08 28.22 28.41
N LYS A 163 -1.33 28.10 28.90
CA LYS A 163 -1.90 26.79 29.22
C LYS A 163 -3.27 26.63 28.61
N VAL A 164 -3.45 25.56 27.84
CA VAL A 164 -4.71 25.21 27.18
C VAL A 164 -5.05 23.74 27.47
N ARG A 165 -6.35 23.48 27.62
CA ARG A 165 -6.88 22.13 27.86
C ARG A 165 -7.80 21.75 26.73
N PHE A 166 -7.57 20.55 26.18
CA PHE A 166 -8.45 19.86 25.25
C PHE A 166 -9.20 18.77 25.99
N SER A 167 -10.53 18.80 25.94
CA SER A 167 -11.40 17.80 26.58
C SER A 167 -12.19 17.03 25.52
N LEU A 168 -11.99 15.71 25.45
CA LEU A 168 -12.61 14.82 24.48
C LEU A 168 -13.86 14.16 25.06
N VAL A 169 -14.88 13.95 24.25
CA VAL A 169 -16.10 13.21 24.63
C VAL A 169 -15.77 11.75 24.95
N GLU A 170 -14.97 11.10 24.07
CA GLU A 170 -14.50 9.72 24.20
C GLU A 170 -12.97 9.66 24.23
N PRO A 171 -12.38 8.62 24.86
CA PRO A 171 -10.94 8.43 24.79
C PRO A 171 -10.49 8.30 23.32
N TYR A 172 -9.38 8.94 22.99
CA TYR A 172 -8.78 8.79 21.66
C TYR A 172 -7.26 8.70 21.80
N ARG A 173 -6.74 7.48 21.66
CA ARG A 173 -5.32 7.13 21.84
C ARG A 173 -4.39 7.98 20.97
N PHE A 174 -4.81 8.27 19.76
CA PHE A 174 -3.99 8.97 18.76
C PHE A 174 -4.16 10.50 18.77
N PHE A 175 -4.84 11.07 19.76
CA PHE A 175 -5.12 12.52 19.78
C PHE A 175 -3.85 13.38 19.77
N ALA A 176 -2.76 12.93 20.39
CA ALA A 176 -1.50 13.66 20.41
C ALA A 176 -0.92 13.93 18.99
N SER A 177 -1.15 13.03 18.03
CA SER A 177 -0.76 13.21 16.62
C SER A 177 -1.46 14.41 15.98
N ASN A 178 -2.69 14.73 16.40
CA ASN A 178 -3.41 15.90 15.89
C ASN A 178 -2.80 17.23 16.37
N LEU A 179 -1.99 17.22 17.43
CA LEU A 179 -1.31 18.38 17.98
C LEU A 179 0.02 18.71 17.27
N THR A 180 0.40 17.94 16.25
CA THR A 180 1.56 18.19 15.38
C THR A 180 1.30 19.25 14.31
N ILE A 181 0.06 19.68 14.17
CA ILE A 181 -0.33 20.73 13.23
C ILE A 181 0.36 22.04 13.60
N GLY A 182 1.02 22.67 12.62
CA GLY A 182 1.67 23.95 12.82
C GLY A 182 0.71 25.03 13.30
N LEU A 183 1.13 25.75 14.35
CA LEU A 183 0.34 26.85 14.91
C LEU A 183 0.28 28.04 13.94
N LEU A 184 -0.78 28.80 14.05
CA LEU A 184 -1.02 30.07 13.32
C LEU A 184 -1.28 31.20 14.30
N PRO A 185 -0.77 32.42 14.05
CA PRO A 185 -0.99 33.55 14.93
C PRO A 185 -2.47 33.97 14.96
N ASP A 186 -2.98 34.32 16.12
CA ASP A 186 -4.33 34.82 16.27
C ASP A 186 -4.55 36.06 15.37
N GLY A 187 -5.68 36.08 14.68
CA GLY A 187 -6.01 37.15 13.73
C GLY A 187 -5.29 37.09 12.39
N ALA A 188 -4.46 36.08 12.09
CA ALA A 188 -3.73 35.96 10.82
C ALA A 188 -4.62 36.06 9.58
N PHE A 189 -5.89 35.68 9.69
CA PHE A 189 -6.87 35.68 8.61
C PHE A 189 -8.08 36.58 8.91
N GLU A 190 -7.88 37.68 9.64
CA GLU A 190 -8.96 38.60 9.94
C GLU A 190 -9.64 39.09 8.66
N GLY A 191 -10.97 38.92 8.58
CA GLY A 191 -11.76 39.29 7.39
C GLY A 191 -11.75 38.27 6.25
N VAL A 192 -11.03 37.15 6.34
CA VAL A 192 -11.08 36.06 5.36
C VAL A 192 -12.14 35.03 5.80
N PRO A 193 -13.16 34.72 4.97
CA PRO A 193 -14.11 33.66 5.28
C PRO A 193 -13.42 32.31 5.47
N ILE A 194 -13.84 31.52 6.48
CA ILE A 194 -13.23 30.21 6.79
C ILE A 194 -13.26 29.25 5.60
N SER A 195 -14.35 29.27 4.83
CA SER A 195 -14.48 28.49 3.57
C SER A 195 -13.48 28.85 2.46
N LYS A 196 -12.71 29.94 2.63
CA LYS A 196 -11.73 30.43 1.65
C LYS A 196 -10.31 30.54 2.18
N LEU A 197 -10.03 29.96 3.36
CA LEU A 197 -8.70 29.99 3.95
C LEU A 197 -7.63 29.31 3.09
N ASP A 198 -7.99 28.27 2.33
CA ASP A 198 -7.12 27.60 1.36
C ASP A 198 -6.67 28.51 0.20
N GLN A 199 -7.35 29.67 0.00
CA GLN A 199 -7.08 30.68 -1.04
C GLN A 199 -6.53 31.98 -0.46
N ALA A 200 -6.13 32.05 0.80
CA ALA A 200 -5.55 33.23 1.43
C ALA A 200 -4.12 33.48 0.93
N LEU A 201 -3.98 34.06 -0.27
CA LEU A 201 -2.72 34.19 -0.99
C LEU A 201 -1.71 35.10 -0.27
N ASP A 202 -2.18 36.17 0.36
CA ASP A 202 -1.31 37.17 1.02
C ASP A 202 -0.51 36.52 2.14
N PHE A 203 -1.17 35.78 3.03
CA PHE A 203 -0.50 35.02 4.09
C PHE A 203 0.27 33.83 3.51
N GLY A 204 -0.34 33.06 2.62
CA GLY A 204 0.24 31.83 2.10
C GLY A 204 1.55 32.01 1.32
N PHE A 205 1.81 33.21 0.75
CA PHE A 205 3.08 33.55 0.10
C PHE A 205 3.99 34.48 0.92
N ASN A 206 3.57 34.86 2.12
CA ASN A 206 4.37 35.56 3.11
C ASN A 206 4.06 35.02 4.54
N PRO A 207 4.27 33.72 4.77
CA PRO A 207 3.83 33.08 6.00
C PRO A 207 4.60 33.58 7.21
N ILE A 208 3.88 33.77 8.32
CA ILE A 208 4.43 34.01 9.65
C ILE A 208 4.24 32.74 10.45
N GLY A 209 5.32 32.06 10.77
CA GLY A 209 5.31 30.82 11.53
C GLY A 209 6.09 30.95 12.83
N ALA A 210 6.16 29.84 13.56
CA ALA A 210 6.96 29.69 14.79
C ALA A 210 7.95 28.50 14.69
N GLY A 211 8.31 28.12 13.47
CA GLY A 211 9.25 27.04 13.21
C GLY A 211 10.73 27.46 13.22
N PRO A 212 11.65 26.52 13.00
CA PRO A 212 13.10 26.78 13.06
C PRO A 212 13.61 27.70 11.93
N TYR A 213 12.88 27.80 10.83
CA TYR A 213 13.25 28.64 9.70
C TYR A 213 12.12 29.59 9.31
N LYS A 214 12.43 30.86 9.12
CA LYS A 214 11.47 31.86 8.63
C LYS A 214 11.51 32.00 7.12
N PHE A 215 10.38 32.25 6.53
CA PHE A 215 10.25 32.58 5.11
C PHE A 215 10.93 33.92 4.83
N LYS A 216 11.85 33.94 3.83
CA LYS A 216 12.56 35.15 3.42
C LYS A 216 11.99 35.75 2.14
N GLY A 217 11.53 34.91 1.27
CA GLY A 217 10.96 35.30 -0.02
C GLY A 217 10.99 34.18 -1.06
N MET A 218 10.35 34.44 -2.18
CA MET A 218 10.38 33.57 -3.34
C MET A 218 10.76 34.33 -4.61
N VAL A 219 11.41 33.62 -5.53
CA VAL A 219 11.83 34.17 -6.84
C VAL A 219 11.49 33.15 -7.93
N GLN A 220 10.85 33.63 -8.99
CA GLN A 220 10.64 32.82 -10.19
C GLN A 220 11.89 32.96 -11.08
N THR A 221 12.55 31.84 -11.38
CA THR A 221 13.65 31.73 -12.32
C THR A 221 13.14 31.19 -13.68
N GLU A 222 14.02 31.08 -14.67
CA GLU A 222 13.66 30.43 -15.94
C GLU A 222 13.36 28.92 -15.80
N LEU A 223 13.96 28.26 -14.82
CA LEU A 223 13.90 26.80 -14.66
C LEU A 223 13.02 26.37 -13.49
N SER A 224 12.89 27.21 -12.45
CA SER A 224 12.26 26.82 -11.19
C SER A 224 11.65 28.00 -10.45
N THR A 225 10.79 27.70 -9.48
CA THR A 225 10.42 28.63 -8.40
C THR A 225 11.34 28.36 -7.21
N GLU A 226 12.09 29.37 -6.75
CA GLU A 226 12.96 29.26 -5.60
C GLU A 226 12.31 29.89 -4.37
N VAL A 227 12.21 29.13 -3.28
CA VAL A 227 11.77 29.62 -1.96
C VAL A 227 12.98 29.60 -1.03
N THR A 228 13.30 30.76 -0.45
CA THR A 228 14.40 30.91 0.50
C THR A 228 13.87 30.98 1.93
N LEU A 229 14.38 30.13 2.77
CA LEU A 229 14.18 30.12 4.22
C LEU A 229 15.48 30.49 4.93
N GLU A 230 15.39 31.22 6.03
CA GLU A 230 16.51 31.65 6.86
C GLU A 230 16.31 31.18 8.30
N ARG A 231 17.36 30.64 8.93
CA ARG A 231 17.32 30.17 10.33
C ARG A 231 16.76 31.25 11.26
N PHE A 232 15.90 30.84 12.18
CA PHE A 232 15.31 31.71 13.21
C PHE A 232 15.89 31.37 14.58
N PRO A 233 17.07 31.95 14.96
CA PRO A 233 17.83 31.53 16.14
C PRO A 233 17.18 31.95 17.47
N ARG A 234 16.16 32.84 17.44
CA ARG A 234 15.56 33.39 18.66
C ARG A 234 14.82 32.37 19.51
N MET A 235 14.30 31.28 18.92
CA MET A 235 13.57 30.24 19.63
C MET A 235 14.41 28.99 19.86
N PHE A 236 15.13 28.55 18.84
CA PHE A 236 15.79 27.24 18.80
C PHE A 236 17.30 27.35 19.04
N GLY A 237 17.83 28.56 19.36
CA GLY A 237 19.23 28.79 19.65
C GLY A 237 20.16 28.34 18.52
N ASP A 238 21.24 27.68 18.89
CA ASP A 238 22.29 27.19 17.96
C ASP A 238 22.11 25.71 17.59
N GLU A 239 20.93 25.14 17.81
CA GLU A 239 20.69 23.71 17.51
C GLU A 239 20.72 23.40 16.02
N PHE A 240 20.41 24.38 15.15
CA PHE A 240 20.42 24.23 13.71
C PHE A 240 21.69 24.84 13.10
N HIS A 241 22.50 24.02 12.44
CA HIS A 241 23.79 24.44 11.88
C HIS A 241 23.66 25.21 10.57
N LEU A 242 22.69 24.83 9.72
CA LEU A 242 22.48 25.47 8.43
C LEU A 242 21.81 26.85 8.58
N GLU A 243 22.39 27.88 7.97
CA GLU A 243 21.87 29.25 8.01
C GLU A 243 20.67 29.44 7.09
N ARG A 244 20.69 28.79 5.90
CA ARG A 244 19.64 28.90 4.89
C ARG A 244 19.26 27.55 4.31
N ALA A 245 17.98 27.41 4.01
CA ALA A 245 17.43 26.35 3.18
C ALA A 245 16.74 26.96 1.96
N ILE A 246 17.08 26.49 0.75
CA ILE A 246 16.51 26.96 -0.52
C ILE A 246 15.79 25.76 -1.15
N PHE A 247 14.51 25.93 -1.44
CA PHE A 247 13.72 24.94 -2.17
C PHE A 247 13.58 25.38 -3.62
N ARG A 248 14.15 24.61 -4.56
CA ARG A 248 13.99 24.77 -5.99
C ARG A 248 12.91 23.84 -6.52
N ILE A 249 11.80 24.42 -6.93
CA ILE A 249 10.62 23.69 -7.37
C ILE A 249 10.59 23.72 -8.89
N PHE A 250 10.82 22.57 -9.52
CA PHE A 250 10.87 22.38 -10.96
C PHE A 250 9.53 21.92 -11.52
N PRO A 251 9.18 22.25 -12.77
CA PRO A 251 7.94 21.82 -13.41
C PRO A 251 7.93 20.31 -13.70
N ASP A 252 9.10 19.73 -13.97
CA ASP A 252 9.26 18.31 -14.32
C ASP A 252 10.67 17.79 -13.99
N TYR A 253 10.83 16.45 -14.06
CA TYR A 253 12.10 15.80 -13.78
C TYR A 253 13.18 16.06 -14.82
N THR A 254 12.83 16.36 -16.07
CA THR A 254 13.82 16.68 -17.13
C THR A 254 14.53 17.98 -16.79
N THR A 255 13.76 18.98 -16.39
CA THR A 255 14.28 20.29 -15.96
C THR A 255 15.11 20.15 -14.69
N LEU A 256 14.63 19.40 -13.68
CA LEU A 256 15.37 19.13 -12.46
C LEU A 256 16.72 18.45 -12.75
N LEU A 257 16.74 17.41 -13.60
CA LEU A 257 17.97 16.70 -13.96
C LEU A 257 18.98 17.60 -14.68
N SER A 258 18.53 18.59 -15.43
CA SER A 258 19.41 19.56 -16.10
C SER A 258 20.18 20.45 -15.10
N ASP A 259 19.57 20.71 -13.93
CA ASP A 259 20.14 21.55 -12.86
C ASP A 259 20.66 20.79 -11.65
N ILE A 260 20.65 19.45 -11.67
CA ILE A 260 20.96 18.58 -10.51
C ILE A 260 22.32 18.83 -9.87
N ARG A 261 23.28 19.40 -10.64
CA ARG A 261 24.63 19.72 -10.13
C ARG A 261 24.66 20.91 -9.18
N ASN A 262 23.62 21.72 -9.20
CA ASN A 262 23.46 22.92 -8.38
C ASN A 262 22.54 22.65 -7.18
N LEU A 263 22.24 21.38 -6.90
CA LEU A 263 21.42 20.94 -5.78
C LEU A 263 22.26 20.18 -4.76
N ASP A 264 21.89 20.25 -3.50
CA ASP A 264 22.47 19.48 -2.41
C ASP A 264 21.63 18.26 -2.06
N GLY A 265 20.31 18.33 -2.28
CA GLY A 265 19.38 17.23 -2.09
C GLY A 265 18.32 17.17 -3.19
N VAL A 266 17.80 15.98 -3.44
CA VAL A 266 16.70 15.73 -4.36
C VAL A 266 15.74 14.74 -3.75
N ARG A 267 14.54 15.21 -3.47
CA ARG A 267 13.46 14.36 -3.05
C ARG A 267 12.91 13.60 -4.26
N LEU A 268 12.60 12.31 -4.05
CA LEU A 268 11.99 11.46 -5.08
C LEU A 268 12.81 11.48 -6.38
N VAL A 269 14.02 10.95 -6.31
CA VAL A 269 14.92 10.86 -7.46
C VAL A 269 14.23 10.16 -8.63
N PRO A 270 14.28 10.72 -9.85
CA PRO A 270 13.70 10.07 -11.01
C PRO A 270 14.38 8.72 -11.31
N ARG A 271 13.65 7.80 -11.90
CA ARG A 271 14.13 6.46 -12.26
C ARG A 271 14.42 6.36 -13.76
N ASN A 272 15.36 5.51 -14.12
CA ASN A 272 15.64 5.14 -15.53
C ASN A 272 14.59 4.16 -16.06
N ASP A 273 14.72 3.75 -17.33
CA ASP A 273 13.81 2.80 -17.96
C ASP A 273 13.86 1.38 -17.35
N GLN A 274 14.90 1.08 -16.54
CA GLN A 274 15.02 -0.16 -15.78
C GLN A 274 14.47 -0.05 -14.37
N GLY A 275 13.92 1.12 -14.00
CA GLY A 275 13.37 1.40 -12.68
C GLY A 275 14.40 1.77 -11.61
N ASP A 276 15.70 1.87 -11.94
CA ASP A 276 16.73 2.27 -10.99
C ASP A 276 16.75 3.79 -10.80
N PRO A 277 16.98 4.29 -9.57
CA PRO A 277 17.07 5.71 -9.31
C PRO A 277 18.30 6.34 -10.00
N ILE A 278 18.11 7.48 -10.65
CA ILE A 278 19.20 8.23 -11.31
C ILE A 278 19.95 9.05 -10.28
N ILE A 279 21.03 8.49 -9.74
CA ILE A 279 21.83 9.15 -8.70
C ILE A 279 23.12 9.70 -9.31
N PRO A 280 23.40 11.03 -9.22
CA PRO A 280 24.66 11.61 -9.68
C PRO A 280 25.86 11.06 -8.90
N LYS A 281 27.04 11.05 -9.52
CA LYS A 281 28.28 10.50 -8.93
C LYS A 281 28.71 11.15 -7.60
N ASN A 282 28.40 12.42 -7.41
CA ASN A 282 28.70 13.19 -6.20
C ASN A 282 27.63 13.08 -5.12
N PHE A 283 26.52 12.36 -5.39
CA PHE A 283 25.44 12.10 -4.45
C PHE A 283 25.59 10.72 -3.81
N THR A 284 24.99 10.57 -2.65
CA THR A 284 24.60 9.30 -2.04
C THR A 284 23.09 9.26 -1.96
N ALA A 285 22.52 8.10 -1.62
CA ALA A 285 21.08 7.96 -1.52
C ALA A 285 20.70 7.16 -0.27
N ALA A 286 19.59 7.56 0.35
CA ALA A 286 18.93 6.82 1.40
C ALA A 286 17.54 6.40 0.89
N GLN A 287 17.16 5.14 1.14
CA GLN A 287 15.84 4.62 0.82
C GLN A 287 15.00 4.56 2.10
N TYR A 288 13.71 4.84 1.97
CA TYR A 288 12.77 4.82 3.07
C TYR A 288 11.36 4.48 2.57
N THR A 289 10.54 3.99 3.47
CA THR A 289 9.09 3.80 3.26
C THR A 289 8.32 4.84 4.04
N LEU A 290 7.11 5.09 3.62
CA LEU A 290 6.10 5.82 4.40
C LEU A 290 5.01 4.84 4.83
N PRO A 291 4.19 5.15 5.83
CA PRO A 291 3.04 4.36 6.21
C PRO A 291 1.94 4.47 5.13
N GLN A 292 2.23 3.85 3.99
CA GLN A 292 1.42 3.89 2.78
C GLN A 292 1.34 2.51 2.15
N TYR A 293 0.24 2.25 1.47
CA TYR A 293 0.08 1.07 0.66
C TYR A 293 -0.68 1.36 -0.63
N VAL A 294 -0.45 0.52 -1.62
CA VAL A 294 -1.21 0.48 -2.87
C VAL A 294 -2.04 -0.79 -2.89
N ALA A 295 -3.31 -0.66 -3.25
CA ALA A 295 -4.26 -1.76 -3.25
C ALA A 295 -5.26 -1.68 -4.40
N LEU A 296 -5.90 -2.82 -4.67
CA LEU A 296 -7.09 -2.92 -5.49
C LEU A 296 -8.30 -2.95 -4.53
N PHE A 297 -9.00 -1.84 -4.43
CA PHE A 297 -10.20 -1.71 -3.59
C PHE A 297 -11.42 -2.23 -4.35
N PHE A 298 -12.08 -3.22 -3.82
CA PHE A 298 -13.34 -3.72 -4.36
C PHE A 298 -14.50 -2.84 -3.92
N ASN A 299 -15.29 -2.32 -4.85
CA ASN A 299 -16.54 -1.68 -4.49
C ASN A 299 -17.57 -2.76 -4.10
N VAL A 300 -17.63 -3.09 -2.80
CA VAL A 300 -18.50 -4.19 -2.31
C VAL A 300 -19.99 -3.84 -2.33
N ASN A 301 -20.37 -2.59 -2.65
CA ASN A 301 -21.75 -2.23 -2.96
C ASN A 301 -22.17 -2.71 -4.36
N ASN A 302 -21.21 -3.02 -5.25
CA ASN A 302 -21.50 -3.65 -6.52
C ASN A 302 -22.00 -5.09 -6.29
N PRO A 303 -23.20 -5.45 -6.76
CA PRO A 303 -23.77 -6.81 -6.58
C PRO A 303 -22.84 -7.93 -7.06
N VAL A 304 -22.04 -7.71 -8.10
CA VAL A 304 -21.08 -8.68 -8.62
C VAL A 304 -19.99 -8.97 -7.59
N LEU A 305 -19.50 -7.93 -6.92
CA LEU A 305 -18.40 -8.01 -5.95
C LEU A 305 -18.85 -8.32 -4.51
N GLN A 306 -20.16 -8.49 -4.26
CA GLN A 306 -20.68 -9.03 -3.01
C GLN A 306 -20.34 -10.51 -2.84
N ASP A 307 -20.12 -11.24 -3.92
CA ASP A 307 -19.69 -12.64 -3.88
C ASP A 307 -18.25 -12.78 -3.34
N LEU A 308 -18.15 -13.22 -2.10
CA LEU A 308 -16.85 -13.43 -1.42
C LEU A 308 -15.97 -14.43 -2.19
N LYS A 309 -16.55 -15.46 -2.82
CA LYS A 309 -15.78 -16.45 -3.58
C LYS A 309 -15.17 -15.86 -4.84
N LEU A 310 -15.86 -14.89 -5.45
CA LEU A 310 -15.30 -14.12 -6.55
C LEU A 310 -14.10 -13.30 -6.06
N ARG A 311 -14.24 -12.53 -4.98
CA ARG A 311 -13.15 -11.70 -4.44
C ARG A 311 -11.94 -12.54 -4.04
N LEU A 312 -12.16 -13.66 -3.36
CA LEU A 312 -11.10 -14.61 -3.00
C LEU A 312 -10.42 -15.20 -4.24
N GLY A 313 -11.18 -15.55 -5.29
CA GLY A 313 -10.62 -16.02 -6.54
C GLY A 313 -9.74 -14.99 -7.24
N LEU A 314 -10.14 -13.71 -7.22
CA LEU A 314 -9.33 -12.61 -7.73
C LEU A 314 -8.05 -12.39 -6.91
N GLN A 315 -8.16 -12.48 -5.57
CA GLN A 315 -7.01 -12.39 -4.64
C GLN A 315 -5.98 -13.49 -4.95
N LEU A 316 -6.39 -14.75 -5.00
CA LEU A 316 -5.51 -15.89 -5.27
C LEU A 316 -4.96 -15.87 -6.70
N GLY A 317 -5.70 -15.28 -7.64
CA GLY A 317 -5.30 -15.10 -9.03
C GLY A 317 -4.38 -13.91 -9.27
N THR A 318 -4.00 -13.15 -8.24
CA THR A 318 -3.15 -11.97 -8.36
C THR A 318 -1.70 -12.30 -8.01
N ASN A 319 -0.80 -12.28 -8.99
CA ASN A 319 0.63 -12.47 -8.77
C ASN A 319 1.30 -11.16 -8.33
N LYS A 320 1.32 -10.92 -7.01
CA LYS A 320 1.91 -9.72 -6.42
C LYS A 320 3.41 -9.62 -6.68
N GLN A 321 4.14 -10.75 -6.65
CA GLN A 321 5.58 -10.77 -6.93
C GLN A 321 5.87 -10.29 -8.35
N ALA A 322 5.15 -10.79 -9.36
CA ALA A 322 5.31 -10.33 -10.74
C ALA A 322 4.99 -8.83 -10.90
N ILE A 323 4.05 -8.30 -10.12
CA ILE A 323 3.72 -6.87 -10.11
C ILE A 323 4.89 -6.06 -9.55
N VAL A 324 5.38 -6.36 -8.35
CA VAL A 324 6.47 -5.59 -7.72
C VAL A 324 7.77 -5.69 -8.51
N ASP A 325 8.06 -6.85 -9.10
CA ASP A 325 9.23 -7.04 -9.97
C ASP A 325 9.16 -6.15 -11.22
N SER A 326 7.97 -6.02 -11.84
CA SER A 326 7.81 -5.21 -13.07
C SER A 326 8.01 -3.72 -12.83
N ILE A 327 7.59 -3.21 -11.67
CA ILE A 327 7.70 -1.79 -11.31
C ILE A 327 8.91 -1.48 -10.44
N ASN A 328 9.78 -2.47 -10.22
CA ASN A 328 10.99 -2.38 -9.38
C ASN A 328 10.69 -1.90 -7.93
N GLU A 329 9.58 -2.37 -7.35
CA GLU A 329 9.28 -2.25 -5.91
C GLU A 329 9.74 -3.51 -5.18
N LYS A 330 9.73 -3.50 -3.84
CA LYS A 330 10.32 -4.60 -3.07
C LYS A 330 9.44 -5.13 -1.94
N ILE A 331 8.51 -4.31 -1.46
CA ILE A 331 7.76 -4.58 -0.23
C ILE A 331 6.33 -4.96 -0.59
N ILE A 332 6.04 -6.25 -0.58
CA ILE A 332 4.69 -6.78 -0.72
C ILE A 332 3.98 -6.67 0.62
N ILE A 333 2.72 -6.27 0.60
CA ILE A 333 1.85 -6.26 1.77
C ILE A 333 0.58 -7.07 1.53
N ASP A 334 0.00 -7.58 2.62
CA ASP A 334 -1.20 -8.42 2.59
C ASP A 334 -2.33 -7.87 3.47
N THR A 335 -2.06 -6.82 4.27
CA THR A 335 -3.00 -6.15 5.16
C THR A 335 -2.85 -4.63 5.09
N PRO A 336 -3.89 -3.83 5.37
CA PRO A 336 -3.77 -2.38 5.53
C PRO A 336 -3.20 -1.97 6.89
N LEU A 337 -3.10 -2.91 7.85
CA LEU A 337 -2.63 -2.67 9.21
C LEU A 337 -1.11 -2.85 9.22
N LEU A 338 -0.39 -1.74 9.01
CA LEU A 338 1.07 -1.77 8.78
C LEU A 338 1.89 -2.11 10.02
N GLU A 339 1.26 -2.17 11.20
CA GLU A 339 1.84 -2.67 12.45
C GLU A 339 1.96 -4.19 12.49
N ILE A 340 1.15 -4.89 11.70
CA ILE A 340 1.08 -6.35 11.72
C ILE A 340 2.17 -6.95 10.83
N ASP A 341 2.95 -7.87 11.41
CA ASP A 341 3.89 -8.68 10.64
C ASP A 341 3.17 -9.84 9.94
N THR A 342 3.13 -9.79 8.62
CA THR A 342 2.52 -10.82 7.77
C THR A 342 3.51 -11.87 7.28
N SER A 343 4.70 -11.96 7.89
CA SER A 343 5.76 -12.90 7.47
C SER A 343 5.34 -14.37 7.57
N ASP A 344 4.50 -14.71 8.56
CA ASP A 344 4.03 -16.06 8.82
C ASP A 344 2.88 -16.49 7.91
N TRP A 345 2.21 -15.55 7.27
CA TRP A 345 1.16 -15.83 6.31
C TRP A 345 1.18 -14.81 5.17
N ARG A 346 0.97 -15.27 3.95
CA ARG A 346 0.80 -14.40 2.76
C ARG A 346 -0.13 -15.08 1.78
N TYR A 347 -0.94 -14.29 1.10
CA TYR A 347 -1.68 -14.79 -0.04
C TYR A 347 -0.71 -15.14 -1.16
N GLN A 348 -0.50 -16.44 -1.35
CA GLN A 348 0.32 -16.95 -2.45
C GLN A 348 -0.51 -16.94 -3.74
N PHE A 349 0.14 -16.54 -4.83
CA PHE A 349 -0.45 -16.69 -6.16
C PHE A 349 -0.64 -18.17 -6.47
N ASP A 350 -1.88 -18.58 -6.68
CA ASP A 350 -2.24 -19.94 -7.05
C ASP A 350 -3.43 -19.92 -8.01
N SER A 351 -3.12 -20.13 -9.30
CA SER A 351 -4.12 -20.14 -10.36
C SER A 351 -5.15 -21.27 -10.19
N ASN A 352 -4.76 -22.42 -9.62
CA ASN A 352 -5.67 -23.54 -9.42
C ASN A 352 -6.65 -23.24 -8.28
N SER A 353 -6.16 -22.75 -7.15
CA SER A 353 -7.01 -22.33 -6.03
C SER A 353 -7.91 -21.16 -6.43
N ALA A 354 -7.42 -20.22 -7.26
CA ALA A 354 -8.23 -19.14 -7.83
C ALA A 354 -9.37 -19.68 -8.68
N GLN A 355 -9.10 -20.62 -9.60
CA GLN A 355 -10.14 -21.30 -10.39
C GLN A 355 -11.16 -22.02 -9.50
N GLY A 356 -10.70 -22.60 -8.40
CA GLY A 356 -11.55 -23.31 -7.44
C GLY A 356 -12.49 -22.39 -6.68
N ALA A 357 -11.99 -21.25 -6.20
CA ALA A 357 -12.83 -20.24 -5.59
C ALA A 357 -13.87 -19.72 -6.58
N LEU A 358 -13.45 -19.41 -7.81
CA LEU A 358 -14.34 -18.96 -8.89
C LEU A 358 -15.36 -20.04 -9.33
N PHE A 359 -14.99 -21.31 -9.28
CA PHE A 359 -15.93 -22.42 -9.53
C PHE A 359 -17.03 -22.47 -8.46
N SER A 360 -16.71 -22.10 -7.23
CA SER A 360 -17.64 -22.07 -6.10
C SER A 360 -18.43 -20.75 -6.01
N SER A 361 -18.16 -19.78 -6.88
CA SER A 361 -18.90 -18.52 -6.98
C SER A 361 -20.18 -18.66 -7.81
N ASP A 362 -20.96 -17.59 -7.89
CA ASP A 362 -22.12 -17.51 -8.81
C ASP A 362 -21.69 -17.31 -10.28
N TRP A 363 -20.38 -17.18 -10.56
CA TRP A 363 -19.80 -16.96 -11.88
C TRP A 363 -19.07 -18.21 -12.39
N HIS A 364 -19.59 -18.83 -13.41
CA HIS A 364 -19.07 -20.10 -13.93
C HIS A 364 -18.63 -19.97 -15.39
N LEU A 365 -17.71 -20.82 -15.79
CA LEU A 365 -17.33 -20.91 -17.20
C LEU A 365 -18.54 -21.30 -18.07
N PRO A 366 -18.61 -20.86 -19.34
CA PRO A 366 -19.66 -21.29 -20.25
C PRO A 366 -19.81 -22.81 -20.30
N GLN A 367 -21.03 -23.30 -20.42
CA GLN A 367 -21.34 -24.75 -20.41
C GLN A 367 -20.46 -25.55 -21.38
N LYS A 368 -20.27 -25.04 -22.60
CA LYS A 368 -19.40 -25.66 -23.60
C LYS A 368 -17.97 -25.94 -23.10
N VAL A 369 -17.39 -24.98 -22.35
CA VAL A 369 -16.03 -25.09 -21.81
C VAL A 369 -15.99 -26.10 -20.68
N ARG A 370 -17.00 -26.09 -19.81
CA ARG A 370 -17.10 -27.04 -18.70
C ARG A 370 -17.25 -28.48 -19.18
N LEU A 371 -18.10 -28.69 -20.20
CA LEU A 371 -18.31 -30.01 -20.79
C LEU A 371 -17.03 -30.53 -21.46
N GLN A 372 -16.31 -29.68 -22.18
CA GLN A 372 -15.04 -30.08 -22.78
C GLN A 372 -13.99 -30.45 -21.72
N ARG A 373 -13.82 -29.65 -20.68
CA ARG A 373 -12.91 -29.97 -19.57
C ARG A 373 -13.30 -31.26 -18.86
N ALA A 374 -14.59 -31.44 -18.62
CA ALA A 374 -15.09 -32.66 -18.00
C ALA A 374 -14.82 -33.92 -18.87
N LEU A 375 -14.86 -33.78 -20.20
CA LEU A 375 -14.53 -34.85 -21.11
C LEU A 375 -13.03 -35.21 -21.03
N GLU A 376 -12.16 -34.20 -21.09
CA GLU A 376 -10.70 -34.37 -20.96
C GLU A 376 -10.34 -35.03 -19.62
N GLN A 377 -10.94 -34.61 -18.52
CA GLN A 377 -10.72 -35.20 -17.21
C GLN A 377 -11.21 -36.67 -17.13
N ARG A 378 -12.34 -36.98 -17.74
CA ARG A 378 -12.85 -38.37 -17.80
C ARG A 378 -11.93 -39.26 -18.59
N GLU A 379 -11.36 -38.79 -19.71
CA GLU A 379 -10.39 -39.55 -20.49
C GLU A 379 -9.16 -39.90 -19.66
N VAL A 380 -8.68 -38.99 -18.81
CA VAL A 380 -7.56 -39.24 -17.91
C VAL A 380 -7.97 -40.21 -16.78
N ASN A 381 -9.10 -39.98 -16.11
CA ASN A 381 -9.55 -40.79 -14.98
C ASN A 381 -9.99 -42.23 -15.37
N ALA A 382 -10.30 -42.47 -16.64
CA ALA A 382 -10.82 -43.75 -17.08
C ALA A 382 -9.74 -44.83 -17.31
N VAL A 383 -8.46 -44.46 -17.34
CA VAL A 383 -7.35 -45.36 -17.77
C VAL A 383 -6.58 -45.94 -16.57
N GLY A 384 -6.81 -45.43 -15.33
CA GLY A 384 -5.93 -45.68 -14.21
C GLY A 384 -6.49 -46.59 -13.12
N ALA A 385 -5.61 -46.91 -12.15
CA ALA A 385 -5.94 -47.68 -10.94
C ALA A 385 -6.72 -46.82 -9.92
N LEU A 386 -6.65 -45.48 -10.04
CA LEU A 386 -7.32 -44.51 -9.16
C LEU A 386 -8.67 -44.09 -9.75
N GLN A 387 -9.73 -44.77 -9.39
CA GLN A 387 -11.09 -44.42 -9.83
C GLN A 387 -11.71 -43.41 -8.88
N VAL A 388 -11.85 -42.16 -9.31
CA VAL A 388 -12.41 -41.05 -8.52
C VAL A 388 -13.54 -40.39 -9.29
N GLU A 389 -14.65 -40.13 -8.61
CA GLU A 389 -15.70 -39.27 -9.17
C GLU A 389 -15.13 -37.87 -9.42
N PRO A 390 -15.30 -37.30 -10.62
CA PRO A 390 -14.61 -36.05 -11.01
C PRO A 390 -15.07 -34.83 -10.22
N ILE A 391 -16.16 -34.91 -9.46
CA ILE A 391 -16.72 -33.77 -8.70
C ILE A 391 -17.15 -34.23 -7.31
N ALA A 392 -16.69 -33.52 -6.26
CA ALA A 392 -17.09 -33.73 -4.87
C ALA A 392 -17.66 -32.45 -4.24
N TYR A 393 -18.75 -32.59 -3.52
CA TYR A 393 -19.27 -31.55 -2.62
C TYR A 393 -18.82 -31.86 -1.20
N LEU A 394 -17.90 -31.02 -0.68
CA LEU A 394 -17.32 -31.22 0.66
C LEU A 394 -17.26 -29.88 1.38
N ALA A 395 -17.87 -29.80 2.55
CA ALA A 395 -17.75 -28.65 3.44
C ALA A 395 -16.29 -28.51 3.95
N THR A 396 -15.93 -27.31 4.37
CA THR A 396 -14.64 -27.07 5.02
C THR A 396 -14.55 -27.88 6.31
N GLY A 397 -13.44 -28.58 6.53
CA GLY A 397 -13.23 -29.48 7.68
C GLY A 397 -13.73 -30.92 7.50
N ALA A 398 -14.47 -31.22 6.41
CA ALA A 398 -14.78 -32.60 6.02
C ALA A 398 -13.53 -33.26 5.43
N ALA A 399 -13.46 -34.58 5.44
CA ALA A 399 -12.43 -35.36 4.74
C ALA A 399 -13.05 -36.05 3.51
N LEU A 400 -12.29 -36.15 2.42
CA LEU A 400 -12.63 -37.03 1.30
C LEU A 400 -12.10 -38.44 1.60
N ILE A 401 -13.00 -39.41 1.72
CA ILE A 401 -12.62 -40.78 1.91
C ILE A 401 -12.60 -41.47 0.54
N LEU A 402 -11.45 -42.04 0.21
CA LEU A 402 -11.25 -42.81 -1.02
C LEU A 402 -10.79 -44.23 -0.67
N THR A 403 -11.15 -45.18 -1.55
CA THR A 403 -10.75 -46.58 -1.44
C THR A 403 -10.27 -47.05 -2.81
N GLY A 404 -9.31 -47.95 -2.83
CA GLY A 404 -8.81 -48.55 -4.04
C GLY A 404 -8.22 -49.94 -3.84
N SER A 405 -7.75 -50.53 -4.94
CA SER A 405 -7.13 -51.87 -4.93
C SER A 405 -5.65 -51.81 -4.50
N THR A 406 -5.17 -52.81 -3.78
CA THR A 406 -3.74 -52.93 -3.41
C THR A 406 -2.90 -53.57 -4.52
N LEU A 407 -3.47 -53.90 -5.68
CA LEU A 407 -2.76 -54.62 -6.75
C LEU A 407 -1.50 -53.86 -7.26
N ASP A 408 -1.54 -52.53 -7.28
CA ASP A 408 -0.45 -51.70 -7.80
C ASP A 408 0.21 -50.85 -6.69
N THR A 409 -0.15 -51.08 -5.42
CA THR A 409 0.38 -50.31 -4.28
C THR A 409 1.17 -51.20 -3.34
N ASP A 410 2.17 -50.65 -2.68
CA ASP A 410 2.98 -51.34 -1.65
C ASP A 410 2.76 -50.72 -0.26
N GLU A 411 3.35 -51.35 0.75
CA GLU A 411 3.33 -50.83 2.12
C GLU A 411 4.18 -49.57 2.20
N GLY A 412 3.55 -48.40 2.38
CA GLY A 412 4.16 -47.10 2.35
C GLY A 412 3.74 -46.23 1.15
N SER A 413 2.89 -46.74 0.25
CA SER A 413 2.28 -45.91 -0.82
C SER A 413 1.43 -44.79 -0.24
N THR A 414 1.40 -43.63 -0.94
CA THR A 414 0.64 -42.47 -0.50
C THR A 414 -0.25 -41.91 -1.63
N LEU A 415 -1.35 -41.26 -1.22
CA LEU A 415 -2.16 -40.47 -2.09
C LEU A 415 -2.07 -39.00 -1.62
N ASN A 416 -1.57 -38.09 -2.46
CA ASN A 416 -1.28 -36.71 -2.09
C ASN A 416 -0.49 -36.60 -0.78
N ASP A 417 0.57 -37.38 -0.62
CA ASP A 417 1.42 -37.44 0.56
C ASP A 417 0.73 -37.96 1.84
N VAL A 418 -0.52 -38.44 1.77
CA VAL A 418 -1.21 -39.13 2.86
C VAL A 418 -1.06 -40.63 2.71
N LEU A 419 -0.57 -41.30 3.75
CA LEU A 419 -0.32 -42.75 3.76
C LEU A 419 -1.62 -43.54 3.53
N LEU A 420 -1.58 -44.55 2.66
CA LEU A 420 -2.69 -45.46 2.45
C LEU A 420 -2.76 -46.43 3.62
N GLU A 421 -3.98 -46.67 4.17
CA GLU A 421 -4.23 -47.63 5.21
C GLU A 421 -4.94 -48.87 4.63
N PRO A 422 -4.70 -50.07 5.14
CA PRO A 422 -5.49 -51.26 4.78
C PRO A 422 -6.97 -51.03 5.04
N HIS A 423 -7.83 -51.39 4.12
CA HIS A 423 -9.27 -51.22 4.30
C HIS A 423 -9.79 -52.19 5.40
N PRO A 424 -10.51 -51.69 6.43
CA PRO A 424 -10.88 -52.51 7.61
C PRO A 424 -11.82 -53.66 7.31
N SER A 425 -12.53 -53.63 6.19
CA SER A 425 -13.55 -54.63 5.84
C SER A 425 -13.36 -55.27 4.46
N MET A 426 -12.39 -54.87 3.67
CA MET A 426 -12.15 -55.38 2.30
C MET A 426 -10.71 -55.83 2.15
N THR A 427 -10.51 -57.16 1.99
CA THR A 427 -9.19 -57.75 1.76
C THR A 427 -8.69 -57.32 0.38
N GLY A 428 -7.43 -56.87 0.27
CA GLY A 428 -6.84 -56.43 -0.97
C GLY A 428 -7.24 -55.03 -1.40
N ALA A 429 -7.77 -54.20 -0.48
CA ALA A 429 -8.12 -52.81 -0.68
C ALA A 429 -7.43 -51.89 0.33
N TRP A 430 -7.17 -50.68 -0.08
CA TRP A 430 -6.73 -49.58 0.80
C TRP A 430 -7.83 -48.54 1.00
N ILE A 431 -7.68 -47.73 2.03
CA ILE A 431 -8.50 -46.55 2.35
C ILE A 431 -7.60 -45.38 2.67
N VAL A 432 -8.03 -44.18 2.32
CA VAL A 432 -7.37 -42.91 2.68
C VAL A 432 -8.40 -41.83 2.94
N ALA A 433 -8.15 -40.99 3.92
CA ALA A 433 -8.95 -39.81 4.21
C ALA A 433 -8.14 -38.55 3.92
N LEU A 434 -8.42 -37.88 2.79
CA LEU A 434 -7.75 -36.64 2.39
C LEU A 434 -8.41 -35.47 3.11
N PRO A 435 -7.64 -34.64 3.87
CA PRO A 435 -8.18 -33.51 4.61
C PRO A 435 -8.61 -32.37 3.68
N THR A 436 -9.36 -31.39 4.23
CA THR A 436 -9.85 -30.23 3.50
C THR A 436 -9.52 -28.89 4.19
N ASN A 437 -8.59 -28.93 5.15
CA ASN A 437 -8.27 -27.82 6.06
C ASN A 437 -6.89 -27.18 5.81
N GLY A 438 -6.25 -27.44 4.67
CA GLY A 438 -4.93 -26.88 4.31
C GLY A 438 -3.73 -27.66 4.87
N GLN A 439 -3.95 -28.77 5.59
CA GLN A 439 -2.85 -29.67 6.02
C GLN A 439 -2.27 -30.44 4.82
N THR A 440 -1.16 -31.16 5.05
CA THR A 440 -0.52 -32.01 4.05
C THR A 440 -1.54 -32.96 3.40
N GLY A 441 -1.55 -33.01 2.06
CA GLY A 441 -2.49 -33.81 1.30
C GLY A 441 -3.90 -33.25 1.18
N SER A 442 -4.14 -32.02 1.63
CA SER A 442 -5.47 -31.40 1.58
C SER A 442 -5.97 -31.23 0.16
N ILE A 443 -7.26 -31.48 0.01
CA ILE A 443 -8.01 -31.15 -1.20
C ILE A 443 -8.57 -29.73 -1.03
N LEU A 444 -8.12 -28.82 -1.89
CA LEU A 444 -8.57 -27.45 -1.91
C LEU A 444 -9.87 -27.29 -2.73
N PRO A 445 -10.66 -26.23 -2.51
CA PRO A 445 -11.76 -25.91 -3.42
C PRO A 445 -11.21 -25.71 -4.83
N GLY A 446 -11.86 -26.35 -5.83
CA GLY A 446 -11.46 -26.30 -7.23
C GLY A 446 -10.84 -27.56 -7.75
N GLU A 447 -10.04 -27.42 -8.80
CA GLU A 447 -9.37 -28.54 -9.47
C GLU A 447 -8.21 -29.05 -8.61
N ASN A 448 -8.22 -30.34 -8.33
CA ASN A 448 -7.15 -31.04 -7.64
C ASN A 448 -6.65 -32.19 -8.52
N LEU A 449 -5.34 -32.30 -8.68
CA LEU A 449 -4.71 -33.47 -9.23
C LEU A 449 -4.31 -34.39 -8.08
N LEU A 450 -5.02 -35.52 -7.97
CA LEU A 450 -4.68 -36.56 -7.01
C LEU A 450 -3.52 -37.39 -7.58
N LYS A 451 -2.47 -37.60 -6.78
CA LYS A 451 -1.28 -38.37 -7.18
C LYS A 451 -1.11 -39.56 -6.25
N LEU A 452 -1.21 -40.76 -6.83
CA LEU A 452 -0.90 -42.02 -6.17
C LEU A 452 0.56 -42.39 -6.44
N VAL A 453 1.35 -42.58 -5.41
CA VAL A 453 2.79 -42.91 -5.53
C VAL A 453 3.13 -44.14 -4.64
N ASP A 454 4.13 -44.91 -5.08
CA ASP A 454 4.67 -46.02 -4.32
C ASP A 454 5.54 -45.56 -3.12
N SER A 455 6.00 -46.50 -2.29
CA SER A 455 6.88 -46.24 -1.15
C SER A 455 8.23 -45.57 -1.55
N LYS A 456 8.61 -45.63 -2.83
CA LYS A 456 9.84 -45.02 -3.36
C LYS A 456 9.62 -43.68 -4.01
N GLY A 457 8.36 -43.20 -4.05
CA GLY A 457 7.98 -41.93 -4.66
C GLY A 457 7.74 -41.99 -6.18
N ASN A 458 7.65 -43.19 -6.78
CA ASN A 458 7.31 -43.31 -8.19
C ASN A 458 5.80 -43.17 -8.37
N ALA A 459 5.39 -42.42 -9.42
CA ALA A 459 3.98 -42.26 -9.75
C ALA A 459 3.37 -43.59 -10.20
N ILE A 460 2.31 -44.04 -9.52
CA ILE A 460 1.51 -45.20 -9.93
C ILE A 460 0.37 -44.70 -10.82
N ASP A 461 -0.34 -43.66 -10.38
CA ASP A 461 -1.51 -43.15 -11.09
C ASP A 461 -1.85 -41.72 -10.67
N SER A 462 -2.72 -41.04 -11.45
CA SER A 462 -3.26 -39.73 -11.11
C SER A 462 -4.70 -39.58 -11.58
N ALA A 463 -5.50 -38.83 -10.84
CA ALA A 463 -6.86 -38.52 -11.19
C ALA A 463 -7.21 -37.07 -10.89
N TYR A 464 -8.11 -36.48 -11.67
CA TYR A 464 -8.63 -35.13 -11.42
C TYR A 464 -9.89 -35.18 -10.57
N LEU A 465 -9.96 -34.25 -9.60
CA LEU A 465 -11.10 -34.04 -8.75
C LEU A 465 -11.44 -32.56 -8.61
N TRP A 466 -12.67 -32.17 -8.90
CA TRP A 466 -13.17 -30.85 -8.57
C TRP A 466 -13.90 -30.88 -7.22
N ARG A 467 -13.40 -30.14 -6.27
CA ARG A 467 -14.06 -29.92 -4.99
C ARG A 467 -14.81 -28.60 -5.00
N THR A 468 -16.06 -28.61 -4.54
CA THR A 468 -16.84 -27.39 -4.30
C THR A 468 -17.52 -27.43 -2.94
N THR A 469 -17.66 -26.23 -2.32
CA THR A 469 -18.46 -26.01 -1.12
C THR A 469 -19.84 -25.40 -1.46
N ASN A 470 -20.10 -25.09 -2.73
CA ASN A 470 -21.36 -24.52 -3.21
C ASN A 470 -22.26 -25.61 -3.78
N SER A 471 -23.42 -25.81 -3.14
CA SER A 471 -24.39 -26.84 -3.53
C SER A 471 -25.01 -26.59 -4.90
N LYS A 472 -25.18 -25.35 -5.34
CA LYS A 472 -25.67 -25.01 -6.69
C LYS A 472 -24.64 -25.40 -7.75
N SER A 473 -23.38 -25.04 -7.55
CA SER A 473 -22.28 -25.41 -8.45
C SER A 473 -22.13 -26.93 -8.53
N PHE A 474 -22.24 -27.64 -7.41
CA PHE A 474 -22.23 -29.11 -7.41
C PHE A 474 -23.38 -29.70 -8.23
N LYS A 475 -24.63 -29.25 -8.02
CA LYS A 475 -25.79 -29.74 -8.77
C LYS A 475 -25.65 -29.49 -10.25
N ARG A 476 -25.17 -28.30 -10.65
CA ARG A 476 -24.92 -27.95 -12.06
C ARG A 476 -23.88 -28.88 -12.66
N ALA A 477 -22.74 -29.04 -12.01
CA ALA A 477 -21.66 -29.88 -12.49
C ALA A 477 -22.04 -31.36 -12.55
N ALA A 478 -22.82 -31.86 -11.57
CA ALA A 478 -23.38 -33.20 -11.60
C ALA A 478 -24.33 -33.44 -12.76
N GLU A 479 -25.21 -32.45 -13.07
CA GLU A 479 -26.08 -32.52 -14.24
C GLU A 479 -25.30 -32.52 -15.56
N GLU A 480 -24.26 -31.67 -15.67
CA GLU A 480 -23.39 -31.64 -16.83
C GLU A 480 -22.62 -32.95 -17.01
N GLN A 481 -22.15 -33.56 -15.94
CA GLN A 481 -21.52 -34.89 -15.99
C GLN A 481 -22.51 -35.98 -16.44
N ARG A 482 -23.77 -35.89 -15.98
CA ARG A 482 -24.84 -36.79 -16.44
C ARG A 482 -25.10 -36.65 -17.93
N LEU A 483 -25.20 -35.41 -18.44
CA LEU A 483 -25.38 -35.11 -19.87
C LEU A 483 -24.18 -35.62 -20.68
N LEU A 484 -22.97 -35.45 -20.18
CA LEU A 484 -21.74 -35.92 -20.83
C LEU A 484 -21.71 -37.46 -20.89
N ALA A 485 -22.06 -38.14 -19.79
CA ALA A 485 -22.11 -39.59 -19.75
C ALA A 485 -23.11 -40.12 -20.79
N HIS A 486 -24.28 -39.52 -20.84
CA HIS A 486 -25.32 -39.91 -21.79
C HIS A 486 -24.90 -39.66 -23.26
N PHE A 487 -24.14 -38.58 -23.50
CA PHE A 487 -23.55 -38.30 -24.81
C PHE A 487 -22.53 -39.37 -25.22
N ILE A 488 -21.65 -39.75 -24.29
CA ILE A 488 -20.63 -40.79 -24.54
C ILE A 488 -21.29 -42.14 -24.84
N GLU A 489 -22.30 -42.52 -24.06
CA GLU A 489 -23.06 -43.75 -24.24
C GLU A 489 -23.84 -43.79 -25.57
N SER A 490 -24.26 -42.61 -26.06
CA SER A 490 -25.02 -42.52 -27.34
C SER A 490 -24.11 -42.40 -28.57
N ARG A 491 -22.82 -42.56 -28.41
CA ARG A 491 -21.84 -42.44 -29.52
C ARG A 491 -21.95 -43.53 -30.57
N ASP A 492 -22.69 -44.59 -30.29
CA ASP A 492 -23.01 -45.67 -31.25
C ASP A 492 -24.13 -45.31 -32.25
N GLY A 493 -24.62 -44.07 -32.27
CA GLY A 493 -25.52 -43.53 -33.28
C GLY A 493 -27.03 -43.55 -32.93
N SER A 494 -27.40 -43.96 -31.70
CA SER A 494 -28.83 -44.11 -31.33
C SER A 494 -29.54 -42.81 -30.93
N VAL A 495 -28.82 -41.68 -30.69
CA VAL A 495 -29.43 -40.39 -30.39
C VAL A 495 -28.67 -39.21 -30.97
N PRO A 496 -29.29 -38.27 -31.72
CA PRO A 496 -28.64 -37.14 -32.32
C PRO A 496 -28.00 -36.19 -31.25
N PHE A 497 -26.76 -35.77 -31.51
CA PHE A 497 -26.00 -34.83 -30.66
C PHE A 497 -26.74 -33.51 -30.47
N GLU A 498 -27.39 -33.03 -31.55
CA GLU A 498 -28.05 -31.72 -31.61
C GLU A 498 -29.24 -31.57 -30.63
N ASP A 499 -29.84 -32.68 -30.21
CA ASP A 499 -30.98 -32.66 -29.27
C ASP A 499 -30.55 -32.54 -27.80
N ARG A 500 -29.24 -32.53 -27.50
CA ARG A 500 -28.73 -32.68 -26.12
C ARG A 500 -27.76 -31.63 -25.64
N ILE A 501 -27.05 -30.98 -26.53
CA ILE A 501 -26.12 -29.90 -26.23
C ILE A 501 -26.49 -28.71 -27.10
N THR A 502 -27.24 -27.79 -26.55
CA THR A 502 -27.77 -26.59 -27.22
C THR A 502 -26.71 -25.53 -27.55
N THR A 503 -25.43 -25.87 -27.54
CA THR A 503 -24.37 -24.93 -27.82
C THR A 503 -23.83 -25.12 -29.22
N ALA A 504 -24.16 -24.20 -30.12
CA ALA A 504 -23.67 -24.13 -31.50
C ALA A 504 -22.14 -24.11 -31.67
N ASP A 505 -21.40 -24.09 -30.57
CA ASP A 505 -19.96 -23.96 -30.54
C ASP A 505 -19.19 -25.27 -30.26
N LEU A 506 -19.91 -26.37 -30.00
CA LEU A 506 -19.32 -27.69 -29.90
C LEU A 506 -19.52 -28.45 -31.20
N TYR A 507 -18.51 -29.17 -31.64
CA TYR A 507 -18.57 -30.02 -32.82
C TYR A 507 -17.82 -31.33 -32.57
N ILE A 508 -18.13 -32.33 -33.34
CA ILE A 508 -17.47 -33.64 -33.27
C ILE A 508 -16.44 -33.72 -34.41
N GLU A 509 -15.19 -33.94 -34.04
CA GLU A 509 -14.09 -34.24 -34.97
C GLU A 509 -13.47 -35.57 -34.57
N ASP A 510 -13.37 -36.50 -35.52
CA ASP A 510 -12.84 -37.86 -35.30
C ASP A 510 -13.44 -38.60 -34.07
N GLY A 511 -14.72 -38.32 -33.82
CA GLY A 511 -15.40 -38.90 -32.68
C GLY A 511 -15.09 -38.27 -31.32
N MET A 512 -14.36 -37.18 -31.25
CA MET A 512 -14.09 -36.42 -30.03
C MET A 512 -14.84 -35.10 -30.04
N LEU A 513 -15.38 -34.70 -28.86
CA LEU A 513 -16.02 -33.41 -28.70
C LEU A 513 -14.97 -32.30 -28.73
N ARG A 514 -15.07 -31.41 -29.72
CA ARG A 514 -14.15 -30.29 -29.87
C ARG A 514 -14.87 -28.97 -29.73
N ARG A 515 -14.16 -28.00 -29.19
CA ARG A 515 -14.64 -26.63 -29.12
C ARG A 515 -14.28 -25.87 -30.39
N ARG A 516 -15.23 -25.09 -30.94
CA ARG A 516 -14.88 -24.07 -31.93
C ARG A 516 -13.99 -23.02 -31.30
N LEU A 517 -12.89 -22.68 -31.96
CA LEU A 517 -12.03 -21.57 -31.55
C LEU A 517 -12.88 -20.29 -31.52
N SER A 518 -13.02 -19.69 -30.36
CA SER A 518 -13.59 -18.37 -30.17
C SER A 518 -12.60 -17.33 -30.69
N THR A 519 -13.11 -16.20 -31.19
CA THR A 519 -12.28 -15.02 -31.49
C THR A 519 -11.74 -14.37 -30.25
N ASP A 520 -12.36 -14.61 -29.09
CA ASP A 520 -11.86 -14.17 -27.79
C ASP A 520 -10.81 -15.18 -27.30
N PRO A 521 -9.61 -14.72 -26.89
CA PRO A 521 -8.53 -15.60 -26.42
C PRO A 521 -8.88 -16.35 -25.14
N TYR A 522 -9.86 -15.84 -24.37
CA TYR A 522 -10.29 -16.40 -23.08
C TYR A 522 -11.82 -16.54 -23.02
N ASP A 523 -12.28 -17.60 -22.35
CA ASP A 523 -13.71 -17.81 -22.09
C ASP A 523 -14.15 -17.02 -20.86
N ILE A 524 -14.92 -15.98 -21.08
CA ILE A 524 -15.46 -15.13 -20.01
C ILE A 524 -16.53 -15.89 -19.25
N ARG A 525 -16.45 -15.87 -17.92
CA ARG A 525 -17.44 -16.46 -17.02
C ARG A 525 -18.80 -15.78 -17.17
N VAL A 526 -19.83 -16.54 -16.90
CA VAL A 526 -21.23 -16.09 -16.96
C VAL A 526 -21.95 -16.47 -15.67
N ASN A 527 -22.98 -15.70 -15.31
CA ASN A 527 -23.92 -16.06 -14.26
C ASN A 527 -25.07 -16.92 -14.78
N ASP A 528 -26.01 -17.30 -13.90
CA ASP A 528 -27.20 -18.12 -14.29
C ASP A 528 -28.11 -17.44 -15.31
N LYS A 529 -28.02 -16.10 -15.49
CA LYS A 529 -28.74 -15.35 -16.49
C LYS A 529 -28.00 -15.25 -17.84
N GLY A 530 -26.76 -15.76 -17.91
CA GLY A 530 -25.91 -15.66 -19.10
C GLY A 530 -25.19 -14.30 -19.24
N GLU A 531 -25.23 -13.44 -18.22
CA GLU A 531 -24.50 -12.18 -18.21
C GLU A 531 -23.01 -12.47 -18.03
N LYS A 532 -22.14 -11.79 -18.81
CA LYS A 532 -20.69 -11.97 -18.78
C LYS A 532 -20.08 -11.26 -17.57
N LEU A 533 -19.11 -11.91 -16.93
CA LEU A 533 -18.32 -11.30 -15.85
C LEU A 533 -17.34 -10.28 -16.44
N SER A 534 -17.72 -9.01 -16.35
CA SER A 534 -16.93 -7.88 -16.81
C SER A 534 -16.84 -6.85 -15.69
N LEU A 535 -15.62 -6.47 -15.31
CA LEU A 535 -15.35 -5.54 -14.23
C LEU A 535 -14.56 -4.34 -14.76
N ARG A 536 -14.89 -3.15 -14.27
CA ARG A 536 -14.19 -1.91 -14.60
C ARG A 536 -13.19 -1.56 -13.51
N LEU A 537 -11.91 -1.50 -13.89
CA LEU A 537 -10.81 -1.09 -13.03
C LEU A 537 -10.47 0.37 -13.31
N LEU A 538 -10.80 1.23 -12.34
CA LEU A 538 -10.44 2.65 -12.36
C LEU A 538 -9.05 2.86 -11.79
N THR A 539 -8.25 3.69 -12.45
CA THR A 539 -6.95 4.16 -11.94
C THR A 539 -6.58 5.53 -12.50
N THR A 540 -5.42 6.05 -12.16
CA THR A 540 -4.90 7.35 -12.59
C THR A 540 -3.60 7.21 -13.38
N GLU A 541 -3.25 8.23 -14.18
CA GLU A 541 -1.98 8.28 -14.91
C GLU A 541 -0.77 8.58 -13.99
N ASN A 542 -1.00 9.14 -12.83
CA ASN A 542 0.03 9.47 -11.86
C ASN A 542 -0.21 8.74 -10.53
N PRO A 543 0.74 7.91 -10.10
CA PRO A 543 2.04 7.62 -10.70
C PRO A 543 1.93 6.70 -11.95
N PRO A 544 2.86 6.82 -12.93
CA PRO A 544 2.77 6.11 -14.22
C PRO A 544 2.69 4.59 -14.12
N GLN A 545 3.29 3.98 -13.09
CA GLN A 545 3.26 2.55 -12.83
C GLN A 545 1.86 1.99 -12.58
N TYR A 546 0.88 2.79 -12.19
CA TYR A 546 -0.49 2.31 -11.97
C TYR A 546 -1.12 1.75 -13.23
N LYS A 547 -0.83 2.35 -14.39
CA LYS A 547 -1.29 1.81 -15.68
C LYS A 547 -0.66 0.46 -15.99
N GLU A 548 0.63 0.30 -15.71
CA GLU A 548 1.33 -0.98 -15.89
C GLU A 548 0.77 -2.07 -14.97
N ILE A 549 0.53 -1.74 -13.70
CA ILE A 549 -0.11 -2.65 -12.74
C ILE A 549 -1.50 -3.06 -13.24
N ALA A 550 -2.32 -2.13 -13.72
CA ALA A 550 -3.65 -2.43 -14.24
C ALA A 550 -3.61 -3.41 -15.42
N GLU A 551 -2.65 -3.25 -16.34
CA GLU A 551 -2.44 -4.18 -17.46
C GLU A 551 -1.95 -5.57 -17.00
N LEU A 552 -1.13 -5.64 -15.97
CA LEU A 552 -0.72 -6.91 -15.36
C LEU A 552 -1.89 -7.61 -14.68
N ILE A 553 -2.71 -6.89 -13.92
CA ILE A 553 -3.93 -7.43 -13.32
C ILE A 553 -4.85 -8.00 -14.39
N LYS A 554 -5.04 -7.28 -15.48
CA LYS A 554 -5.81 -7.78 -16.63
C LYS A 554 -5.23 -9.10 -17.16
N LYS A 555 -3.91 -9.18 -17.36
CA LYS A 555 -3.23 -10.41 -17.81
C LYS A 555 -3.38 -11.57 -16.81
N HIS A 556 -3.47 -11.30 -15.51
CA HIS A 556 -3.65 -12.31 -14.48
C HIS A 556 -5.08 -12.85 -14.47
N TRP A 557 -6.09 -11.99 -14.65
CA TRP A 557 -7.49 -12.36 -14.43
C TRP A 557 -8.24 -12.78 -15.70
N GLU A 558 -7.82 -12.34 -16.89
CA GLU A 558 -8.44 -12.80 -18.13
C GLU A 558 -8.34 -14.33 -18.35
N PRO A 559 -7.21 -15.00 -18.04
CA PRO A 559 -7.14 -16.46 -18.10
C PRO A 559 -8.07 -17.18 -17.11
N LEU A 560 -8.48 -16.49 -16.04
CA LEU A 560 -9.47 -16.99 -15.08
C LEU A 560 -10.91 -16.82 -15.57
N GLY A 561 -11.11 -16.19 -16.72
CA GLY A 561 -12.43 -15.91 -17.30
C GLY A 561 -13.06 -14.62 -16.80
N VAL A 562 -12.28 -13.65 -16.33
CA VAL A 562 -12.75 -12.34 -15.86
C VAL A 562 -12.31 -11.26 -16.85
N HIS A 563 -13.25 -10.61 -17.51
CA HIS A 563 -12.94 -9.51 -18.41
C HIS A 563 -12.71 -8.21 -17.61
N ILE A 564 -11.61 -7.51 -17.91
CA ILE A 564 -11.22 -6.26 -17.23
C ILE A 564 -11.21 -5.10 -18.22
N GLY A 565 -12.09 -4.12 -18.00
CA GLY A 565 -12.05 -2.82 -18.66
C GLY A 565 -11.24 -1.82 -17.83
N ILE A 566 -10.08 -1.38 -18.34
CA ILE A 566 -9.24 -0.40 -17.65
C ILE A 566 -9.75 1.00 -17.98
N ASP A 567 -10.05 1.79 -16.95
CA ASP A 567 -10.54 3.17 -17.05
C ASP A 567 -9.48 4.13 -16.44
N VAL A 568 -8.87 4.94 -17.30
CA VAL A 568 -7.86 5.94 -16.91
C VAL A 568 -8.35 7.32 -17.38
N PRO A 569 -8.98 8.12 -16.51
CA PRO A 569 -9.46 9.45 -16.87
C PRO A 569 -8.32 10.39 -17.26
N LYS A 570 -8.53 11.17 -18.33
CA LYS A 570 -7.50 12.08 -18.89
C LYS A 570 -7.15 13.26 -18.00
N THR A 571 -7.96 13.58 -17.01
CA THR A 571 -7.72 14.71 -16.11
C THR A 571 -7.95 14.30 -14.66
N ARG A 572 -7.20 14.92 -13.76
CA ARG A 572 -7.34 14.72 -12.32
C ARG A 572 -8.77 14.98 -11.83
N SER A 573 -9.39 16.06 -12.30
CA SER A 573 -10.78 16.41 -11.91
C SER A 573 -11.79 15.31 -12.30
N LYS A 574 -11.65 14.70 -13.49
CA LYS A 574 -12.50 13.57 -13.89
C LYS A 574 -12.26 12.31 -13.07
N PHE A 575 -11.02 12.09 -12.68
CA PHE A 575 -10.70 10.98 -11.77
C PHE A 575 -11.33 11.22 -10.39
N GLU A 576 -11.18 12.42 -9.83
CA GLU A 576 -11.77 12.80 -8.54
C GLU A 576 -13.31 12.74 -8.58
N GLU A 577 -13.94 13.16 -9.67
CA GLU A 577 -15.40 13.01 -9.86
C GLU A 577 -15.83 11.54 -9.78
N LYS A 578 -15.15 10.64 -10.52
CA LYS A 578 -15.44 9.20 -10.48
C LYS A 578 -15.17 8.59 -9.10
N LEU A 579 -14.13 9.06 -8.43
CA LEU A 579 -13.80 8.61 -7.07
C LEU A 579 -14.89 8.99 -6.07
N ILE A 580 -15.38 10.22 -6.11
CA ILE A 580 -16.49 10.70 -5.27
C ILE A 580 -17.77 9.95 -5.58
N ASP A 581 -18.12 9.79 -6.86
CA ASP A 581 -19.31 9.09 -7.30
C ASP A 581 -19.22 7.57 -7.12
N ARG A 582 -18.07 7.00 -6.71
CA ARG A 582 -17.80 5.56 -6.66
C ARG A 582 -18.09 4.86 -8.00
N ASP A 583 -17.80 5.57 -9.13
CA ASP A 583 -18.04 5.08 -10.49
C ASP A 583 -16.94 4.10 -10.93
N TYR A 584 -16.80 2.99 -10.20
CA TYR A 584 -15.89 1.89 -10.47
C TYR A 584 -16.38 0.59 -9.84
N ASP A 585 -15.93 -0.53 -10.37
CA ASP A 585 -16.07 -1.83 -9.72
C ASP A 585 -14.85 -2.12 -8.86
N ILE A 586 -13.66 -1.80 -9.38
CA ILE A 586 -12.37 -1.95 -8.71
C ILE A 586 -11.61 -0.64 -8.87
N LEU A 587 -10.95 -0.20 -7.80
CA LEU A 587 -10.08 0.97 -7.81
C LEU A 587 -8.65 0.56 -7.49
N LEU A 588 -7.71 0.82 -8.40
CA LEU A 588 -6.26 0.74 -8.10
C LEU A 588 -5.79 2.11 -7.63
N PHE A 589 -5.47 2.21 -6.34
CA PHE A 589 -5.07 3.46 -5.72
C PHE A 589 -4.21 3.24 -4.47
N GLY A 590 -3.56 4.29 -3.98
CA GLY A 590 -2.79 4.30 -2.74
C GLY A 590 -3.52 4.99 -1.59
N GLN A 591 -3.27 4.54 -0.37
CA GLN A 591 -3.69 5.21 0.87
C GLN A 591 -2.48 5.45 1.77
N SER A 592 -2.54 6.54 2.56
CA SER A 592 -1.53 6.93 3.55
C SER A 592 -2.17 7.02 4.93
N LEU A 593 -1.60 6.32 5.90
CA LEU A 593 -2.11 6.25 7.27
C LEU A 593 -1.55 7.34 8.20
N LEU A 594 -0.57 8.13 7.71
CA LEU A 594 0.16 9.12 8.50
C LEU A 594 0.96 8.49 9.67
N ASP A 595 1.32 9.31 10.66
CA ASP A 595 2.17 8.92 11.79
C ASP A 595 1.49 7.99 12.82
N ASN A 596 0.17 8.11 12.94
CA ASN A 596 -0.60 7.40 13.96
C ASN A 596 -1.15 6.04 13.50
N LEU A 597 -1.01 5.70 12.21
CA LEU A 597 -1.48 4.45 11.60
C LEU A 597 -2.99 4.19 11.79
N ASP A 598 -3.78 5.21 12.15
CA ASP A 598 -5.21 5.09 12.41
C ASP A 598 -6.00 4.72 11.13
N SER A 599 -6.45 3.49 11.07
CA SER A 599 -7.17 2.92 9.92
C SER A 599 -8.68 3.23 9.89
N TYR A 600 -9.22 3.88 10.93
CA TYR A 600 -10.66 4.14 11.09
C TYR A 600 -11.28 4.88 9.91
N ALA A 601 -10.62 5.96 9.45
CA ALA A 601 -11.14 6.77 8.33
C ALA A 601 -11.30 5.98 7.04
N TYR A 602 -10.54 4.90 6.87
CA TYR A 602 -10.45 4.14 5.64
C TYR A 602 -11.33 2.89 5.63
N TRP A 603 -11.61 2.30 6.81
CA TRP A 603 -12.28 1.01 6.88
C TRP A 603 -13.60 1.01 7.67
N HIS A 604 -13.85 2.01 8.53
CA HIS A 604 -15.12 2.10 9.26
C HIS A 604 -16.29 2.45 8.33
N SER A 605 -17.44 1.81 8.54
CA SER A 605 -18.63 1.98 7.68
C SER A 605 -19.21 3.40 7.68
N SER A 606 -19.02 4.19 8.75
CA SER A 606 -19.43 5.60 8.78
C SER A 606 -18.75 6.48 7.74
N ASN A 607 -17.61 6.03 7.19
CA ASN A 607 -16.84 6.73 6.15
C ASN A 607 -17.12 6.20 4.73
N MET A 608 -18.18 5.43 4.56
CA MET A 608 -18.70 5.06 3.24
C MET A 608 -19.34 6.26 2.55
N GLN A 609 -19.30 6.27 1.21
CA GLN A 609 -20.04 7.24 0.43
C GLN A 609 -21.54 6.97 0.55
N GLN A 610 -22.28 7.99 0.94
CA GLN A 610 -23.73 7.93 1.01
C GLN A 610 -24.33 8.42 -0.32
N PHE A 611 -25.07 7.53 -0.99
CA PHE A 611 -25.77 7.86 -2.22
C PHE A 611 -27.22 8.17 -1.89
N THR A 612 -27.62 9.41 -2.16
CA THR A 612 -29.02 9.86 -2.09
C THR A 612 -29.46 10.28 -3.48
N ASP A 613 -30.76 10.52 -3.67
CA ASP A 613 -31.29 11.05 -4.93
C ASP A 613 -30.75 12.44 -5.30
N LYS A 614 -30.07 13.10 -4.35
CA LYS A 614 -29.45 14.41 -4.52
C LYS A 614 -27.95 14.30 -4.50
N ARG A 615 -27.31 14.66 -5.58
CA ARG A 615 -25.84 14.67 -5.71
C ARG A 615 -25.13 15.60 -4.69
N SER A 616 -25.84 16.59 -4.16
CA SER A 616 -25.34 17.47 -3.10
C SER A 616 -25.06 16.77 -1.77
N ASP A 617 -25.59 15.56 -1.58
CA ASP A 617 -25.38 14.79 -0.35
C ASP A 617 -24.20 13.82 -0.44
N LEU A 618 -23.48 13.80 -1.59
CA LEU A 618 -22.26 13.02 -1.74
C LEU A 618 -21.13 13.65 -0.88
N ARG A 619 -20.49 12.82 -0.07
CA ARG A 619 -19.44 13.24 0.85
C ARG A 619 -18.08 13.24 0.15
N ILE A 620 -17.38 14.37 0.21
CA ILE A 620 -16.00 14.49 -0.29
C ILE A 620 -15.02 13.73 0.62
N ASP A 621 -15.38 13.58 1.89
CA ASP A 621 -14.59 12.98 2.97
C ASP A 621 -14.93 11.50 3.25
N ALA A 622 -15.56 10.82 2.30
CA ALA A 622 -15.79 9.38 2.40
C ALA A 622 -14.54 8.61 1.96
N TYR A 623 -13.66 8.30 2.90
CA TYR A 623 -12.35 7.66 2.62
C TYR A 623 -12.42 6.13 2.54
N ASN A 624 -13.54 5.49 2.91
CA ASN A 624 -13.74 4.05 2.72
C ASN A 624 -13.97 3.75 1.24
N LEU A 625 -12.87 3.49 0.53
CA LEU A 625 -12.86 3.30 -0.93
C LEU A 625 -13.51 1.98 -1.35
N SER A 626 -13.47 0.97 -0.50
CA SER A 626 -14.11 -0.33 -0.74
C SER A 626 -15.62 -0.32 -0.49
N GLN A 627 -16.17 0.75 0.10
CA GLN A 627 -17.56 0.75 0.59
C GLN A 627 -17.83 -0.45 1.50
N TYR A 628 -16.82 -0.85 2.26
CA TYR A 628 -16.85 -1.98 3.17
C TYR A 628 -17.65 -1.65 4.42
N SER A 629 -18.48 -2.59 4.86
CA SER A 629 -19.32 -2.46 6.05
C SER A 629 -19.35 -3.80 6.78
N SER A 630 -18.83 -3.82 7.98
CA SER A 630 -18.86 -4.96 8.90
C SER A 630 -18.98 -4.43 10.32
N LEU A 631 -20.01 -4.88 11.05
CA LEU A 631 -20.21 -4.47 12.44
C LEU A 631 -19.04 -4.91 13.34
N GLU A 632 -18.43 -6.03 13.04
CA GLU A 632 -17.27 -6.55 13.77
C GLU A 632 -16.04 -5.66 13.53
N ALA A 633 -15.73 -5.34 12.26
CA ALA A 633 -14.65 -4.43 11.93
C ALA A 633 -14.87 -3.03 12.51
N ASP A 634 -16.10 -2.49 12.45
CA ASP A 634 -16.44 -1.19 13.03
C ASP A 634 -16.15 -1.17 14.54
N SER A 635 -16.60 -2.21 15.27
CA SER A 635 -16.37 -2.34 16.70
C SER A 635 -14.89 -2.40 17.06
N LEU A 636 -14.10 -3.17 16.28
CA LEU A 636 -12.66 -3.30 16.49
C LEU A 636 -11.91 -1.98 16.21
N LEU A 637 -12.28 -1.27 15.14
CA LEU A 637 -11.73 0.06 14.83
C LEU A 637 -12.01 1.09 15.93
N GLU A 638 -13.18 1.02 16.57
CA GLU A 638 -13.49 1.84 17.74
C GLU A 638 -12.67 1.44 18.97
N LEU A 639 -12.47 0.12 19.21
CA LEU A 639 -11.66 -0.37 20.32
C LEU A 639 -10.19 0.03 20.15
N ILE A 640 -9.63 -0.06 18.95
CA ILE A 640 -8.27 0.40 18.61
C ILE A 640 -8.08 1.86 19.04
N ARG A 641 -9.02 2.74 18.73
CA ARG A 641 -8.97 4.15 19.11
C ARG A 641 -9.07 4.40 20.62
N LYS A 642 -9.76 3.50 21.34
CA LYS A 642 -10.04 3.61 22.77
C LYS A 642 -9.06 2.81 23.64
N SER A 643 -8.19 1.99 23.07
CA SER A 643 -7.27 1.10 23.80
C SER A 643 -6.38 1.86 24.80
N ASP A 644 -6.24 1.31 25.98
CA ASP A 644 -5.46 1.93 27.06
C ASP A 644 -3.99 1.45 27.04
N THR A 645 -3.77 0.21 26.65
CA THR A 645 -2.44 -0.42 26.61
C THR A 645 -2.02 -0.79 25.20
N ASP A 646 -0.73 -1.08 25.00
CA ASP A 646 -0.22 -1.55 23.73
C ASP A 646 -0.67 -3.00 23.45
N GLU A 647 -0.88 -3.78 24.50
CA GLU A 647 -1.40 -5.14 24.41
C GLU A 647 -2.85 -5.16 23.90
N GLU A 648 -3.73 -4.33 24.45
CA GLU A 648 -5.12 -4.19 23.96
C GLU A 648 -5.19 -3.68 22.52
N LEU A 649 -4.29 -2.75 22.16
CA LEU A 649 -4.15 -2.28 20.78
C LEU A 649 -3.80 -3.45 19.86
N GLN A 650 -2.75 -4.22 20.19
CA GLN A 650 -2.27 -5.31 19.36
C GLN A 650 -3.33 -6.41 19.20
N GLU A 651 -4.02 -6.79 20.29
CA GLU A 651 -5.10 -7.80 20.25
C GLU A 651 -6.22 -7.34 19.29
N SER A 652 -6.65 -6.08 19.38
CA SER A 652 -7.70 -5.54 18.50
C SER A 652 -7.24 -5.43 17.04
N LEU A 653 -5.94 -5.14 16.79
CA LEU A 653 -5.37 -5.12 15.45
C LEU A 653 -5.32 -6.52 14.84
N ASP A 654 -4.90 -7.53 15.62
CA ASP A 654 -4.83 -8.92 15.17
C ASP A 654 -6.22 -9.48 14.83
N GLU A 655 -7.23 -9.16 15.65
CA GLU A 655 -8.63 -9.54 15.38
C GLU A 655 -9.16 -8.83 14.12
N LEU A 656 -8.88 -7.53 13.95
CA LEU A 656 -9.28 -6.78 12.76
C LEU A 656 -8.63 -7.32 11.49
N ASP A 657 -7.36 -7.72 11.56
CA ASP A 657 -6.66 -8.35 10.44
C ASP A 657 -7.34 -9.65 9.99
N GLU A 658 -7.71 -10.50 10.95
CA GLU A 658 -8.44 -11.73 10.63
C GLU A 658 -9.81 -11.46 9.99
N VAL A 659 -10.54 -10.44 10.43
CA VAL A 659 -11.81 -10.04 9.81
C VAL A 659 -11.60 -9.55 8.38
N LEU A 660 -10.64 -8.65 8.14
CA LEU A 660 -10.34 -8.13 6.81
C LEU A 660 -9.85 -9.23 5.86
N LYS A 661 -9.05 -10.18 6.37
CA LYS A 661 -8.55 -11.33 5.63
C LYS A 661 -9.67 -12.29 5.21
N GLN A 662 -10.66 -12.49 6.07
CA GLN A 662 -11.83 -13.32 5.77
C GLN A 662 -12.76 -12.66 4.75
N ASP A 663 -12.98 -11.35 4.86
CA ASP A 663 -13.91 -10.60 4.03
C ASP A 663 -13.35 -10.15 2.68
N VAL A 664 -12.04 -10.09 2.53
CA VAL A 664 -11.33 -9.68 1.30
C VAL A 664 -11.93 -8.40 0.67
N PRO A 665 -12.01 -7.27 1.40
CA PRO A 665 -12.56 -6.03 0.84
C PRO A 665 -11.62 -5.36 -0.17
N ALA A 666 -10.35 -5.73 -0.17
CA ALA A 666 -9.32 -5.24 -1.09
C ALA A 666 -8.23 -6.28 -1.30
N ILE A 667 -7.43 -6.11 -2.35
CA ILE A 667 -6.17 -6.84 -2.57
C ILE A 667 -5.04 -5.85 -2.32
N PHE A 668 -4.35 -5.98 -1.19
CA PHE A 668 -3.17 -5.17 -0.86
C PHE A 668 -2.00 -5.66 -1.71
N LEU A 669 -1.28 -4.74 -2.32
CA LEU A 669 -0.22 -5.09 -3.28
C LEU A 669 1.17 -4.83 -2.73
N TYR A 670 1.50 -3.58 -2.45
CA TYR A 670 2.84 -3.20 -2.01
C TYR A 670 2.85 -1.87 -1.25
N SER A 671 3.94 -1.67 -0.49
CA SER A 671 4.30 -0.36 0.08
C SER A 671 5.37 0.29 -0.80
N PRO A 672 5.18 1.55 -1.26
CA PRO A 672 6.15 2.23 -2.11
C PRO A 672 7.48 2.48 -1.41
N LEU A 673 8.59 2.24 -2.11
CA LEU A 673 9.94 2.54 -1.66
C LEU A 673 10.43 3.85 -2.30
N TYR A 674 10.73 4.82 -1.46
CA TYR A 674 11.19 6.15 -1.86
C TYR A 674 12.70 6.29 -1.77
N THR A 675 13.26 7.19 -2.56
CA THR A 675 14.69 7.47 -2.58
C THR A 675 14.92 8.97 -2.38
N PHE A 676 15.71 9.31 -1.36
CA PHE A 676 16.25 10.64 -1.14
C PHE A 676 17.73 10.63 -1.50
N ALA A 677 18.14 11.43 -2.46
CA ALA A 677 19.53 11.57 -2.86
C ALA A 677 20.09 12.91 -2.38
N TYR A 678 21.30 12.92 -1.84
CA TYR A 678 21.95 14.11 -1.32
C TYR A 678 23.46 14.06 -1.56
N VAL A 679 24.12 15.23 -1.55
CA VAL A 679 25.56 15.33 -1.79
C VAL A 679 26.36 14.63 -0.70
N LYS A 680 27.45 13.95 -1.10
CA LYS A 680 28.26 13.11 -0.20
C LYS A 680 28.95 13.88 0.95
N ASN A 681 29.10 15.18 0.81
CA ASN A 681 29.68 16.04 1.85
C ASN A 681 28.68 16.51 2.91
N LEU A 682 27.39 16.37 2.67
CA LEU A 682 26.37 16.60 3.68
C LEU A 682 26.40 15.46 4.70
N GLN A 683 26.59 15.79 5.97
CA GLN A 683 26.68 14.84 7.06
C GLN A 683 25.47 14.95 7.97
N GLY A 684 25.23 13.95 8.81
CA GLY A 684 24.15 13.95 9.80
C GLY A 684 22.76 13.64 9.26
N VAL A 685 22.64 13.23 8.00
CA VAL A 685 21.35 12.85 7.40
C VAL A 685 20.91 11.49 7.93
N GLU A 686 19.89 11.50 8.78
CA GLU A 686 19.24 10.31 9.33
C GLU A 686 17.74 10.40 9.04
N LEU A 687 17.20 9.47 8.26
CA LEU A 687 15.77 9.52 7.89
C LEU A 687 14.87 8.86 8.94
N GLY A 688 15.36 7.83 9.64
CA GLY A 688 14.57 7.06 10.59
C GLY A 688 13.37 6.36 9.89
N SER A 689 12.23 6.38 10.56
CA SER A 689 10.94 5.91 10.04
C SER A 689 10.00 7.09 9.79
N PRO A 690 10.13 7.80 8.66
CA PRO A 690 9.31 8.97 8.38
C PRO A 690 7.85 8.57 8.12
N SER A 691 6.91 9.36 8.60
CA SER A 691 5.48 9.24 8.28
C SER A 691 5.10 10.06 7.04
N LEU A 692 5.84 11.12 6.79
CA LEU A 692 5.71 12.01 5.64
C LEU A 692 7.08 12.26 5.01
N HIS A 693 7.10 12.62 3.73
CA HIS A 693 8.35 13.00 3.07
C HIS A 693 9.09 14.14 3.77
N SER A 694 8.36 15.09 4.34
CA SER A 694 8.90 16.25 5.06
C SER A 694 9.61 15.89 6.37
N ASP A 695 9.33 14.71 6.94
CA ASP A 695 9.88 14.32 8.24
C ASP A 695 11.41 14.14 8.21
N ARG A 696 12.00 14.00 7.01
CA ARG A 696 13.47 14.05 6.85
C ARG A 696 14.08 15.34 7.40
N PHE A 697 13.31 16.45 7.37
CA PHE A 697 13.76 17.73 7.90
C PHE A 697 13.63 17.86 9.42
N LEU A 698 12.92 16.97 10.09
CA LEU A 698 12.83 16.94 11.54
C LEU A 698 14.18 16.56 12.20
N THR A 699 15.12 16.02 11.41
CA THR A 699 16.51 15.77 11.82
C THR A 699 17.47 16.82 11.29
N LEU A 700 17.00 17.92 10.68
CA LEU A 700 17.83 18.95 10.03
C LEU A 700 18.83 19.62 11.00
N GLN A 701 18.54 19.68 12.29
CA GLN A 701 19.47 20.11 13.35
C GLN A 701 20.78 19.32 13.39
N ARG A 702 20.79 18.08 12.84
CA ARG A 702 22.00 17.23 12.78
C ARG A 702 22.77 17.40 11.46
N TRP A 703 22.21 18.12 10.47
CA TRP A 703 22.83 18.26 9.15
C TRP A 703 23.89 19.35 9.14
N PHE A 704 25.06 19.08 8.56
CA PHE A 704 26.18 20.02 8.46
C PHE A 704 27.12 19.72 7.29
#